data_e827deab65f542a9f428a080b9068cdd
#
_entry.id   e827deab65f542a9f428a080b9068cdd
#
_cell.length_a   1.000
_cell.length_b   1.000
_cell.length_c   1.000
_cell.angle_alpha   90.00
_cell.angle_beta   90.00
_cell.angle_gamma   90.00
#
_symmetry.space_group_name_H-M   'P 1'
#
loop_
_entity.id
_entity.type
_entity.pdbx_description
1 polymer ?
#
loop_
_entity_poly.entity_id
_entity_poly.type
_entity_poly.pdbx_seq_one_letter_code
_entity_poly.pdbx_strand_id
1 'polypeptide(L)'
;MPESSGGIVINKKNLSIALTALLVLSCVVSVLPYLQAQTTASSGSLNQYEWAQMEGDSAMSRFSAGPAPSTSNVLWKTNITGVQPYLSAFNGKIYVCSTSTAYALDQDGNIIWQTDFPQQTTWPMAYKIDSTHMVIENYCFDPETGDLLWTSSDFNTFTGIFNTNVYSPEEQMFYTKINSTVVGWDFSNPSQPPTKEWTTYIRGGGITGIGTAYGEGKVFTGSFENLQYALDARTGEVIWATPTKGPMIFTGSYAEGMYFKGGSDDNTMYCFNASTGEVIWRYRPDTDGYFVTGSAVGYGLVYSMNKDGYLYAFNMYTGEVVWKYKGPNDSLMWPGMPSVADGKIYVTTGEAAQYNKPYGTSEFSCLDAITGDKLWSFEMEALPPRESVAIAYGTLYIIPGDVTTSVDTISGNEYATDEQVWAIKDVNLAAPDRVSTNWRQWRADSAHSSTAPVGPSNLTVAWRYQTGGSVISSPTVSDDIVYFGSTDSYIYAVDAWTGQLYWKFQTGAPVESSVAVANGWVYTGGDDGYVYCLNPCTGEMKWKTFVDGNKEFTFGNLILKSSPAVANGAVYIGSLDGYLYALDWDTGAIQWKTQAGGPIESSPAYADGAVYFTAEEPDTGMVYKVNSSTGAVQWNFSIAYRPSFTGGNQMLGSPSVADGKVFASSNWGDYYALDIQTGAELWHFYDDTATEFIVSSPIWVDGVVYLIDKFDLAAVNGTTGSAIWSKYTGDELYVSPSYADGKVYMVTSQRHIFVLDVNSGGNVIANATTLSSSWSSPTIANNRLYIGCNDWNVYCFKENITSTSNSQLDATPTPLEPFTWRDYAIIVATIAIILIVLSVILYRRLKK
;
A
#
# COMPACT_ATOMS: atom_id res chain seq x y z
N MET A 1 49.49 7.13 66.31
CA MET A 1 48.12 7.50 66.00
C MET A 1 47.78 6.90 64.64
N PRO A 2 46.91 5.90 64.59
CA PRO A 2 46.52 5.28 63.29
C PRO A 2 45.27 5.92 62.80
N GLU A 3 45.28 6.23 61.50
CA GLU A 3 44.07 6.61 60.69
C GLU A 3 43.19 5.41 60.51
N SER A 4 41.89 5.59 60.81
CA SER A 4 40.83 4.62 60.56
C SER A 4 40.20 4.92 59.21
N SER A 5 40.50 4.12 58.18
CA SER A 5 39.75 4.08 56.95
C SER A 5 38.53 3.15 57.11
N GLY A 6 37.37 3.76 57.29
CA GLY A 6 36.05 3.08 57.30
C GLY A 6 35.63 2.76 55.88
N GLY A 7 35.95 1.58 55.38
CA GLY A 7 35.40 1.06 54.14
C GLY A 7 33.97 0.60 54.35
N ILE A 8 33.00 1.15 53.62
CA ILE A 8 31.63 0.68 53.62
C ILE A 8 31.56 -0.62 52.83
N VAL A 9 31.40 -1.75 53.53
CA VAL A 9 31.16 -3.05 52.90
C VAL A 9 29.70 -3.12 52.48
N ILE A 10 29.42 -2.90 51.21
CA ILE A 10 28.09 -3.06 50.63
C ILE A 10 27.86 -4.54 50.40
N ASN A 11 26.89 -5.12 51.10
CA ASN A 11 26.49 -6.51 50.96
C ASN A 11 25.87 -6.74 49.55
N LYS A 12 26.36 -7.74 48.82
CA LYS A 12 25.91 -8.08 47.45
C LYS A 12 24.37 -8.21 47.34
N LYS A 13 23.68 -8.57 48.42
CA LYS A 13 22.20 -8.63 48.46
C LYS A 13 21.54 -7.24 48.40
N ASN A 14 22.13 -6.24 49.03
CA ASN A 14 21.61 -4.86 49.01
C ASN A 14 21.89 -4.16 47.70
N LEU A 15 22.99 -4.50 47.01
CA LEU A 15 23.31 -4.00 45.67
C LEU A 15 22.34 -4.52 44.60
N SER A 16 21.93 -5.82 44.69
CA SER A 16 20.96 -6.42 43.81
C SER A 16 19.57 -5.78 43.94
N ILE A 17 19.14 -5.48 45.17
CA ILE A 17 17.84 -4.82 45.43
C ILE A 17 17.85 -3.37 44.93
N ALA A 18 18.96 -2.64 45.11
CA ALA A 18 19.10 -1.29 44.62
C ALA A 18 19.16 -1.22 43.07
N LEU A 19 19.81 -2.17 42.40
CA LEU A 19 19.84 -2.28 40.93
C LEU A 19 18.45 -2.64 40.35
N THR A 20 17.72 -3.53 41.00
CA THR A 20 16.35 -3.89 40.57
C THR A 20 15.39 -2.69 40.75
N ALA A 21 15.51 -1.96 41.84
CA ALA A 21 14.73 -0.73 42.06
C ALA A 21 15.05 0.37 41.06
N LEU A 22 16.33 0.55 40.66
CA LEU A 22 16.74 1.47 39.64
C LEU A 22 16.25 1.07 38.23
N LEU A 23 16.24 -0.22 37.89
CA LEU A 23 15.71 -0.74 36.64
C LEU A 23 14.20 -0.51 36.53
N VAL A 24 13.45 -0.77 37.61
CA VAL A 24 12.00 -0.50 37.65
C VAL A 24 11.72 1.02 37.55
N LEU A 25 12.52 1.86 38.21
CA LEU A 25 12.38 3.31 38.12
C LEU A 25 12.71 3.83 36.72
N SER A 26 13.70 3.27 36.05
CA SER A 26 14.05 3.63 34.67
C SER A 26 12.96 3.22 33.69
N CYS A 27 12.31 2.07 33.89
CA CYS A 27 11.15 1.64 33.09
C CYS A 27 9.93 2.55 33.31
N VAL A 28 9.66 2.99 34.54
CA VAL A 28 8.54 3.90 34.84
C VAL A 28 8.77 5.29 34.27
N VAL A 29 10.01 5.80 34.35
CA VAL A 29 10.37 7.13 33.80
C VAL A 29 10.39 7.12 32.25
N SER A 30 10.68 5.98 31.62
CA SER A 30 10.61 5.85 30.15
C SER A 30 9.19 5.68 29.60
N VAL A 31 8.24 5.23 30.40
CA VAL A 31 6.82 5.05 30.00
C VAL A 31 5.99 6.33 30.19
N LEU A 32 6.35 7.19 31.14
CA LEU A 32 5.64 8.45 31.41
C LEU A 32 5.58 9.41 30.20
N PRO A 33 6.65 9.64 29.43
CA PRO A 33 6.56 10.43 28.20
C PRO A 33 5.71 9.78 27.10
N TYR A 34 5.67 8.44 27.07
CA TYR A 34 4.87 7.68 26.11
C TYR A 34 3.37 7.79 26.37
N LEU A 35 2.97 7.80 27.64
CA LEU A 35 1.57 8.01 28.05
C LEU A 35 1.10 9.46 27.88
N GLN A 36 1.98 10.45 27.95
CA GLN A 36 1.62 11.85 27.69
C GLN A 36 1.55 12.20 26.19
N ALA A 37 2.23 11.46 25.32
CA ALA A 37 2.15 11.65 23.88
C ALA A 37 0.85 11.09 23.25
N GLN A 38 0.09 10.27 23.98
CA GLN A 38 -1.14 9.65 23.46
C GLN A 38 -2.41 10.48 23.65
N THR A 39 -2.37 11.64 24.30
CA THR A 39 -3.59 12.40 24.66
C THR A 39 -3.93 13.58 23.73
N THR A 40 -3.17 13.80 22.64
CA THR A 40 -3.47 14.86 21.68
C THR A 40 -3.26 14.41 20.23
N ALA A 41 -4.00 13.41 19.79
CA ALA A 41 -4.12 13.13 18.39
C ALA A 41 -5.39 13.78 17.84
N SER A 42 -5.24 14.78 16.98
CA SER A 42 -6.36 15.39 16.27
C SER A 42 -6.98 14.37 15.34
N SER A 43 -8.31 14.28 15.33
CA SER A 43 -9.07 13.50 14.37
C SER A 43 -8.89 14.08 12.96
N GLY A 44 -7.93 13.57 12.18
CA GLY A 44 -7.96 13.71 10.73
C GLY A 44 -9.30 13.11 10.24
N SER A 45 -9.88 13.70 9.21
CA SER A 45 -11.15 13.21 8.68
C SER A 45 -10.98 11.81 8.09
N LEU A 46 -11.51 10.79 8.78
CA LEU A 46 -11.59 9.41 8.30
C LEU A 46 -12.66 9.21 7.21
N ASN A 47 -13.39 10.26 6.86
CA ASN A 47 -14.48 10.21 5.90
C ASN A 47 -14.04 9.90 4.46
N GLN A 48 -12.73 9.88 4.18
CA GLN A 48 -12.20 9.51 2.87
C GLN A 48 -12.11 7.99 2.64
N TYR A 49 -12.19 7.18 3.71
CA TYR A 49 -12.11 5.72 3.60
C TYR A 49 -13.52 5.12 3.65
N GLU A 50 -14.02 4.78 2.49
CA GLU A 50 -15.38 4.29 2.30
C GLU A 50 -15.39 2.82 1.90
N TRP A 51 -16.50 2.14 2.21
CA TRP A 51 -16.85 0.81 1.71
C TRP A 51 -18.13 0.95 0.90
N ALA A 52 -17.97 1.48 -0.32
CA ALA A 52 -19.06 2.07 -1.11
C ALA A 52 -20.05 1.06 -1.72
N GLN A 53 -19.68 -0.20 -1.74
CA GLN A 53 -20.52 -1.29 -2.23
C GLN A 53 -20.08 -2.62 -1.61
N MET A 54 -20.83 -3.69 -1.88
CA MET A 54 -20.40 -5.04 -1.50
C MET A 54 -18.97 -5.29 -2.00
N GLU A 55 -18.16 -5.97 -1.20
CA GLU A 55 -16.75 -6.26 -1.49
C GLU A 55 -15.86 -5.01 -1.68
N GLY A 56 -16.34 -3.84 -1.21
CA GLY A 56 -15.57 -2.62 -1.06
C GLY A 56 -15.53 -1.71 -2.28
N ASP A 57 -15.07 -2.20 -3.42
CA ASP A 57 -14.86 -1.44 -4.64
C ASP A 57 -15.41 -2.13 -5.91
N SER A 58 -15.33 -1.45 -7.07
CA SER A 58 -15.77 -1.99 -8.36
C SER A 58 -14.91 -3.16 -8.87
N ALA A 59 -13.66 -3.25 -8.41
CA ALA A 59 -12.77 -4.37 -8.73
C ALA A 59 -13.05 -5.61 -7.89
N MET A 60 -13.96 -5.52 -6.91
CA MET A 60 -14.25 -6.57 -5.93
C MET A 60 -13.00 -7.03 -5.17
N SER A 61 -12.07 -6.09 -4.91
CA SER A 61 -10.78 -6.40 -4.30
C SER A 61 -10.88 -6.74 -2.81
N ARG A 62 -12.00 -6.37 -2.15
CA ARG A 62 -12.20 -6.47 -0.70
C ARG A 62 -11.05 -5.82 0.10
N PHE A 63 -10.48 -4.79 -0.46
CA PHE A 63 -9.40 -4.00 0.11
C PHE A 63 -9.89 -2.62 0.56
N SER A 64 -9.48 -2.20 1.76
CA SER A 64 -9.62 -0.83 2.21
C SER A 64 -8.23 -0.23 2.42
N ALA A 65 -7.97 0.90 1.79
CA ALA A 65 -6.73 1.65 1.99
C ALA A 65 -6.68 2.37 3.35
N GLY A 66 -7.79 2.37 4.09
CA GLY A 66 -7.91 3.03 5.39
C GLY A 66 -7.33 2.21 6.55
N PRO A 67 -7.15 2.87 7.70
CA PRO A 67 -6.78 2.18 8.93
C PRO A 67 -7.86 1.19 9.35
N ALA A 68 -7.43 0.13 10.02
CA ALA A 68 -8.31 -0.91 10.53
C ALA A 68 -7.85 -1.40 11.91
N PRO A 69 -8.74 -1.89 12.77
CA PRO A 69 -8.43 -2.15 14.16
C PRO A 69 -7.39 -3.27 14.36
N SER A 70 -6.44 -3.01 15.24
CA SER A 70 -5.42 -3.95 15.71
C SER A 70 -5.86 -4.73 16.95
N THR A 71 -7.04 -4.45 17.47
CA THR A 71 -7.62 -5.10 18.65
C THR A 71 -9.08 -5.47 18.41
N SER A 72 -9.60 -6.39 19.18
CA SER A 72 -11.00 -6.83 19.13
C SER A 72 -11.96 -5.99 19.98
N ASN A 73 -11.62 -4.74 20.30
CA ASN A 73 -12.44 -3.89 21.15
C ASN A 73 -13.72 -3.47 20.46
N VAL A 74 -14.85 -3.95 20.94
CA VAL A 74 -16.17 -3.53 20.46
C VAL A 74 -16.47 -2.14 21.03
N LEU A 75 -16.63 -1.15 20.12
CA LEU A 75 -16.93 0.21 20.46
C LEU A 75 -18.42 0.38 20.83
N TRP A 76 -19.29 -0.15 19.96
CA TRP A 76 -20.74 -0.14 20.17
C TRP A 76 -21.41 -1.32 19.47
N LYS A 77 -22.67 -1.56 19.84
CA LYS A 77 -23.57 -2.54 19.25
C LYS A 77 -24.93 -1.90 19.04
N THR A 78 -25.49 -1.99 17.85
CA THR A 78 -26.80 -1.45 17.53
C THR A 78 -27.71 -2.57 17.04
N ASN A 79 -28.88 -2.68 17.67
CA ASN A 79 -29.91 -3.62 17.25
C ASN A 79 -30.62 -3.11 16.01
N ILE A 80 -30.79 -4.00 15.02
CA ILE A 80 -31.55 -3.76 13.80
C ILE A 80 -32.60 -4.85 13.66
N THR A 81 -33.72 -4.52 13.02
CA THR A 81 -34.78 -5.52 12.75
C THR A 81 -34.70 -5.96 11.28
N GLY A 82 -34.95 -7.22 11.04
CA GLY A 82 -34.98 -7.80 9.70
C GLY A 82 -33.98 -8.94 9.51
N VAL A 83 -34.00 -9.59 8.37
CA VAL A 83 -33.31 -10.83 8.09
C VAL A 83 -32.20 -10.56 7.07
N GLN A 84 -31.08 -11.21 7.23
CA GLN A 84 -29.94 -11.20 6.29
C GLN A 84 -29.45 -9.78 5.93
N PRO A 85 -28.98 -8.99 6.89
CA PRO A 85 -28.54 -7.64 6.60
C PRO A 85 -27.15 -7.60 5.93
N TYR A 86 -26.97 -6.60 5.06
CA TYR A 86 -25.72 -6.28 4.38
C TYR A 86 -25.20 -4.92 4.78
N LEU A 87 -23.87 -4.76 4.76
CA LEU A 87 -23.16 -3.56 5.17
C LEU A 87 -22.51 -2.85 4.00
N SER A 88 -22.69 -1.53 3.96
CA SER A 88 -21.88 -0.61 3.18
C SER A 88 -21.57 0.62 4.03
N ALA A 89 -20.47 1.34 3.76
CA ALA A 89 -20.09 2.51 4.53
C ALA A 89 -19.56 3.61 3.62
N PHE A 90 -20.28 4.71 3.51
CA PHE A 90 -19.91 5.88 2.71
C PHE A 90 -20.60 7.14 3.19
N ASN A 91 -20.19 8.32 2.70
CA ASN A 91 -20.69 9.63 3.14
C ASN A 91 -20.67 9.82 4.68
N GLY A 92 -19.69 9.21 5.36
CA GLY A 92 -19.59 9.27 6.82
C GLY A 92 -20.62 8.43 7.61
N LYS A 93 -21.40 7.59 6.94
CA LYS A 93 -22.46 6.75 7.50
C LYS A 93 -22.24 5.27 7.22
N ILE A 94 -22.91 4.44 8.01
CA ILE A 94 -22.99 3.00 7.84
C ILE A 94 -24.41 2.65 7.39
N TYR A 95 -24.56 2.04 6.23
CA TYR A 95 -25.84 1.58 5.70
C TYR A 95 -25.99 0.10 5.96
N VAL A 96 -27.10 -0.25 6.57
CA VAL A 96 -27.45 -1.63 6.88
C VAL A 96 -28.78 -1.93 6.20
N CYS A 97 -28.77 -2.87 5.26
CA CYS A 97 -29.97 -3.20 4.50
C CYS A 97 -30.41 -4.61 4.84
N SER A 98 -31.57 -4.75 5.47
CA SER A 98 -32.27 -6.02 5.68
C SER A 98 -33.27 -6.27 4.56
N THR A 99 -33.89 -7.44 4.53
CA THR A 99 -34.89 -7.78 3.50
C THR A 99 -36.15 -6.90 3.51
N SER A 100 -36.37 -6.14 4.57
CA SER A 100 -37.55 -5.29 4.71
C SER A 100 -37.22 -3.81 4.89
N THR A 101 -36.03 -3.46 5.41
CA THR A 101 -35.75 -2.11 5.89
C THR A 101 -34.31 -1.75 5.60
N ALA A 102 -34.06 -0.52 5.15
CA ALA A 102 -32.75 0.10 5.09
C ALA A 102 -32.56 1.03 6.29
N TYR A 103 -31.36 1.01 6.87
CA TYR A 103 -30.92 1.86 7.98
C TYR A 103 -29.70 2.65 7.56
N ALA A 104 -29.61 3.89 8.06
CA ALA A 104 -28.34 4.61 8.13
C ALA A 104 -27.96 4.87 9.59
N LEU A 105 -26.76 4.51 9.95
CA LEU A 105 -26.18 4.76 11.27
C LEU A 105 -25.07 5.80 11.17
N ASP A 106 -24.88 6.59 12.22
CA ASP A 106 -23.66 7.38 12.39
C ASP A 106 -22.48 6.49 12.85
N GLN A 107 -21.31 7.09 12.95
CA GLN A 107 -20.09 6.37 13.39
C GLN A 107 -20.13 5.98 14.87
N ASP A 108 -21.06 6.55 15.65
CA ASP A 108 -21.29 6.22 17.07
C ASP A 108 -22.37 5.14 17.24
N GLY A 109 -22.95 4.65 16.13
CA GLY A 109 -23.94 3.59 16.11
C GLY A 109 -25.38 4.05 16.31
N ASN A 110 -25.65 5.35 16.30
CA ASN A 110 -27.03 5.85 16.39
C ASN A 110 -27.72 5.74 15.03
N ILE A 111 -28.96 5.28 15.02
CA ILE A 111 -29.77 5.26 13.80
C ILE A 111 -30.16 6.70 13.43
N ILE A 112 -29.67 7.17 12.28
CA ILE A 112 -29.97 8.50 11.72
C ILE A 112 -31.35 8.47 11.07
N TRP A 113 -31.60 7.45 10.24
CA TRP A 113 -32.87 7.18 9.59
C TRP A 113 -33.08 5.69 9.36
N GLN A 114 -34.33 5.30 9.19
CA GLN A 114 -34.72 3.99 8.70
C GLN A 114 -35.89 4.13 7.71
N THR A 115 -35.87 3.31 6.67
CA THR A 115 -36.92 3.32 5.63
C THR A 115 -37.28 1.91 5.25
N ASP A 116 -38.57 1.58 5.34
CA ASP A 116 -39.09 0.29 4.91
C ASP A 116 -39.20 0.22 3.39
N PHE A 117 -38.80 -0.91 2.81
CA PHE A 117 -38.94 -1.11 1.39
C PHE A 117 -40.44 -1.27 0.99
N PRO A 118 -40.86 -0.71 -0.15
CA PRO A 118 -42.25 -0.86 -0.65
C PRO A 118 -42.65 -2.32 -0.86
N GLN A 119 -41.68 -3.19 -1.15
CA GLN A 119 -41.83 -4.64 -1.23
C GLN A 119 -40.62 -5.30 -0.58
N GLN A 120 -40.80 -6.51 -0.05
CA GLN A 120 -39.68 -7.27 0.48
C GLN A 120 -38.64 -7.51 -0.61
N THR A 121 -37.39 -7.25 -0.24
CA THR A 121 -36.19 -7.48 -1.03
C THR A 121 -35.62 -8.86 -0.71
N THR A 122 -34.65 -9.33 -1.51
CA THR A 122 -34.12 -10.67 -1.30
C THR A 122 -32.62 -10.63 -0.91
N TRP A 123 -31.87 -9.66 -1.48
CA TRP A 123 -30.43 -9.47 -1.24
C TRP A 123 -30.14 -7.96 -1.29
N PRO A 124 -30.56 -7.20 -0.28
CA PRO A 124 -30.55 -5.74 -0.32
C PRO A 124 -29.16 -5.19 -0.03
N MET A 125 -28.37 -4.99 -1.06
CA MET A 125 -27.05 -4.35 -0.97
C MET A 125 -27.15 -2.89 -1.36
N ALA A 126 -26.54 -2.01 -0.56
CA ALA A 126 -26.47 -0.60 -0.88
C ALA A 126 -25.24 -0.31 -1.75
N TYR A 127 -25.48 0.35 -2.88
CA TYR A 127 -24.43 0.83 -3.80
C TYR A 127 -24.44 2.35 -3.82
N LYS A 128 -23.28 2.94 -3.50
CA LYS A 128 -23.08 4.38 -3.67
C LYS A 128 -23.00 4.71 -5.16
N ILE A 129 -23.89 5.54 -5.68
CA ILE A 129 -23.83 6.07 -7.03
C ILE A 129 -23.09 7.41 -7.01
N ASP A 130 -23.56 8.34 -6.15
CA ASP A 130 -22.89 9.61 -5.86
C ASP A 130 -23.19 10.04 -4.41
N SER A 131 -22.94 11.31 -4.07
CA SER A 131 -23.21 11.84 -2.71
C SER A 131 -24.71 11.94 -2.37
N THR A 132 -25.59 11.88 -3.36
CA THR A 132 -27.04 12.12 -3.22
C THR A 132 -27.89 10.96 -3.68
N HIS A 133 -27.29 9.92 -4.26
CA HIS A 133 -28.01 8.76 -4.77
C HIS A 133 -27.37 7.45 -4.29
N MET A 134 -28.20 6.61 -3.67
CA MET A 134 -27.85 5.26 -3.24
C MET A 134 -28.87 4.28 -3.83
N VAL A 135 -28.39 3.22 -4.46
CA VAL A 135 -29.23 2.19 -5.06
C VAL A 135 -29.25 0.93 -4.22
N ILE A 136 -30.44 0.41 -3.95
CA ILE A 136 -30.68 -0.87 -3.29
C ILE A 136 -31.73 -1.62 -4.14
N GLU A 137 -31.34 -2.72 -4.75
CA GLU A 137 -32.15 -3.48 -5.73
C GLU A 137 -32.69 -2.57 -6.86
N ASN A 138 -34.00 -2.35 -6.91
CA ASN A 138 -34.65 -1.53 -7.92
C ASN A 138 -35.10 -0.16 -7.38
N TYR A 139 -34.62 0.21 -6.20
CA TYR A 139 -34.95 1.46 -5.51
C TYR A 139 -33.71 2.38 -5.47
N CYS A 140 -33.94 3.66 -5.63
CA CYS A 140 -32.93 4.69 -5.39
C CYS A 140 -33.40 5.57 -4.23
N PHE A 141 -32.50 5.77 -3.28
CA PHE A 141 -32.72 6.57 -2.09
C PHE A 141 -31.74 7.73 -2.02
N ASP A 142 -32.17 8.82 -1.36
CA ASP A 142 -31.25 9.83 -0.86
C ASP A 142 -30.49 9.25 0.34
N PRO A 143 -29.15 9.13 0.29
CA PRO A 143 -28.37 8.54 1.38
C PRO A 143 -28.36 9.39 2.64
N GLU A 144 -28.67 10.70 2.57
CA GLU A 144 -28.71 11.60 3.72
C GLU A 144 -30.01 11.48 4.51
N THR A 145 -31.15 11.35 3.82
CA THR A 145 -32.49 11.38 4.43
C THR A 145 -33.18 10.03 4.46
N GLY A 146 -32.79 9.08 3.61
CA GLY A 146 -33.49 7.82 3.40
C GLY A 146 -34.78 7.94 2.57
N ASP A 147 -35.01 9.09 1.94
CA ASP A 147 -36.17 9.30 1.08
C ASP A 147 -36.05 8.51 -0.22
N LEU A 148 -37.13 7.85 -0.63
CA LEU A 148 -37.21 7.15 -1.91
C LEU A 148 -37.29 8.15 -3.05
N LEU A 149 -36.26 8.18 -3.93
CA LEU A 149 -36.19 9.09 -5.06
C LEU A 149 -36.89 8.55 -6.30
N TRP A 150 -36.65 7.29 -6.62
CA TRP A 150 -37.32 6.60 -7.71
C TRP A 150 -37.34 5.07 -7.54
N THR A 151 -38.20 4.41 -8.33
CA THR A 151 -38.29 2.95 -8.44
C THR A 151 -38.26 2.58 -9.92
N SER A 152 -37.52 1.52 -10.27
CA SER A 152 -37.52 0.99 -11.63
C SER A 152 -38.30 -0.32 -11.74
N SER A 153 -39.01 -0.50 -12.84
CA SER A 153 -39.59 -1.80 -13.20
C SER A 153 -38.64 -2.66 -14.02
N ASP A 154 -37.70 -2.05 -14.71
CA ASP A 154 -36.82 -2.69 -15.69
C ASP A 154 -35.42 -2.99 -15.11
N PHE A 155 -34.92 -2.08 -14.29
CA PHE A 155 -33.64 -2.23 -13.57
C PHE A 155 -33.91 -2.90 -12.23
N ASN A 156 -33.13 -3.94 -11.93
CA ASN A 156 -33.06 -4.56 -10.60
C ASN A 156 -31.68 -5.18 -10.39
N THR A 157 -31.07 -4.92 -9.26
CA THR A 157 -29.79 -5.55 -8.87
C THR A 157 -29.99 -6.98 -8.39
N PHE A 158 -31.20 -7.36 -7.99
CA PHE A 158 -31.52 -8.76 -7.68
C PHE A 158 -31.63 -9.59 -8.95
N THR A 159 -30.69 -10.47 -9.16
CA THR A 159 -30.60 -11.30 -10.37
C THR A 159 -30.48 -12.80 -10.06
N GLY A 160 -30.67 -13.20 -8.81
CA GLY A 160 -30.61 -14.58 -8.32
C GLY A 160 -29.70 -14.79 -7.11
N ILE A 161 -29.72 -15.98 -6.55
CA ILE A 161 -28.96 -16.36 -5.36
C ILE A 161 -27.46 -16.31 -5.67
N PHE A 162 -26.65 -15.62 -4.83
CA PHE A 162 -25.20 -15.44 -4.95
C PHE A 162 -24.72 -14.60 -6.15
N ASN A 163 -25.56 -13.80 -6.76
CA ASN A 163 -25.13 -12.87 -7.80
C ASN A 163 -24.61 -11.57 -7.16
N THR A 164 -23.34 -11.28 -7.33
CA THR A 164 -22.79 -9.97 -7.03
C THR A 164 -22.82 -9.12 -8.31
N ASN A 165 -23.34 -7.92 -8.19
CA ASN A 165 -23.37 -6.94 -9.25
C ASN A 165 -22.36 -5.84 -8.93
N VAL A 166 -21.99 -5.04 -9.91
CA VAL A 166 -20.97 -4.01 -9.70
C VAL A 166 -21.39 -2.69 -10.34
N TYR A 167 -21.18 -1.60 -9.62
CA TYR A 167 -21.24 -0.24 -10.13
C TYR A 167 -19.82 0.28 -10.40
N SER A 168 -19.59 0.80 -11.60
CA SER A 168 -18.36 1.51 -11.96
C SER A 168 -18.60 3.01 -11.97
N PRO A 169 -18.07 3.78 -11.03
CA PRO A 169 -18.17 5.23 -11.05
C PRO A 169 -17.39 5.87 -12.21
N GLU A 170 -16.34 5.23 -12.71
CA GLU A 170 -15.55 5.70 -13.86
C GLU A 170 -16.37 5.67 -15.15
N GLU A 171 -17.12 4.60 -15.37
CA GLU A 171 -17.96 4.43 -16.54
C GLU A 171 -19.36 5.03 -16.35
N GLN A 172 -19.75 5.33 -15.11
CA GLN A 172 -21.12 5.65 -14.70
C GLN A 172 -22.12 4.56 -15.13
N MET A 173 -21.68 3.30 -15.03
CA MET A 173 -22.42 2.12 -15.48
C MET A 173 -22.61 1.14 -14.33
N PHE A 174 -23.78 0.49 -14.33
CA PHE A 174 -24.06 -0.62 -13.43
C PHE A 174 -24.16 -1.92 -14.25
N TYR A 175 -23.47 -2.97 -13.79
CA TYR A 175 -23.45 -4.25 -14.51
C TYR A 175 -24.17 -5.31 -13.68
N THR A 176 -25.22 -5.88 -14.27
CA THR A 176 -26.00 -6.93 -13.63
C THR A 176 -25.92 -8.20 -14.46
N LYS A 177 -25.97 -9.34 -13.78
CA LYS A 177 -26.06 -10.62 -14.48
C LYS A 177 -27.38 -11.31 -14.17
N ILE A 178 -28.19 -11.55 -15.19
CA ILE A 178 -29.50 -12.19 -15.09
C ILE A 178 -29.44 -13.49 -15.88
N ASN A 179 -29.43 -14.64 -15.19
CA ASN A 179 -29.29 -15.95 -15.81
C ASN A 179 -28.03 -16.04 -16.72
N SER A 180 -28.23 -16.26 -18.01
CA SER A 180 -27.18 -16.33 -19.02
C SER A 180 -26.87 -14.98 -19.66
N THR A 181 -27.30 -13.88 -19.08
CA THR A 181 -27.20 -12.56 -19.72
C THR A 181 -26.55 -11.56 -18.81
N VAL A 182 -25.53 -10.84 -19.29
CA VAL A 182 -24.93 -9.66 -18.62
C VAL A 182 -25.57 -8.43 -19.26
N VAL A 183 -25.96 -7.48 -18.42
CA VAL A 183 -26.62 -6.23 -18.85
C VAL A 183 -25.84 -5.05 -18.30
N GLY A 184 -25.51 -4.11 -19.17
CA GLY A 184 -24.96 -2.80 -18.81
C GLY A 184 -26.07 -1.76 -18.76
N TRP A 185 -26.12 -1.02 -17.66
CA TRP A 185 -27.09 0.04 -17.38
C TRP A 185 -26.39 1.38 -17.22
N ASP A 186 -26.84 2.39 -17.95
CA ASP A 186 -26.31 3.76 -17.87
C ASP A 186 -26.89 4.50 -16.66
N PHE A 187 -26.02 4.98 -15.79
CA PHE A 187 -26.29 5.80 -14.61
C PHE A 187 -25.73 7.22 -14.76
N SER A 188 -25.45 7.68 -15.96
CA SER A 188 -24.97 9.05 -16.20
C SER A 188 -25.93 10.15 -15.69
N ASN A 189 -27.20 9.81 -15.49
CA ASN A 189 -28.21 10.65 -14.84
C ASN A 189 -28.88 9.90 -13.69
N PRO A 190 -28.29 9.84 -12.49
CA PRO A 190 -28.80 9.05 -11.37
C PRO A 190 -30.13 9.57 -10.77
N SER A 191 -30.58 10.78 -11.14
CA SER A 191 -31.88 11.31 -10.70
C SER A 191 -33.09 10.64 -11.38
N GLN A 192 -32.84 9.72 -12.31
CA GLN A 192 -33.87 8.95 -12.99
C GLN A 192 -33.47 7.47 -13.04
N PRO A 193 -34.45 6.53 -13.18
CA PRO A 193 -34.12 5.12 -13.40
C PRO A 193 -33.14 4.94 -14.58
N PRO A 194 -32.15 4.05 -14.46
CA PRO A 194 -31.13 3.89 -15.48
C PRO A 194 -31.68 3.30 -16.77
N THR A 195 -31.02 3.59 -17.88
CA THR A 195 -31.34 3.04 -19.19
C THR A 195 -30.47 1.84 -19.51
N LYS A 196 -31.09 0.85 -20.17
CA LYS A 196 -30.33 -0.32 -20.63
C LYS A 196 -29.56 0.02 -21.89
N GLU A 197 -28.23 -0.01 -21.80
CA GLU A 197 -27.35 0.31 -22.93
C GLU A 197 -27.07 -0.92 -23.77
N TRP A 198 -26.71 -2.05 -23.14
CA TRP A 198 -26.40 -3.27 -23.86
C TRP A 198 -26.81 -4.54 -23.10
N THR A 199 -26.83 -5.63 -23.82
CA THR A 199 -27.16 -6.97 -23.29
C THR A 199 -26.34 -8.02 -24.03
N THR A 200 -25.57 -8.82 -23.28
CA THR A 200 -24.71 -9.87 -23.85
C THR A 200 -25.04 -11.24 -23.29
N TYR A 201 -25.27 -12.19 -24.19
CA TYR A 201 -25.51 -13.58 -23.82
C TYR A 201 -24.21 -14.30 -23.49
N ILE A 202 -24.13 -14.91 -22.31
CA ILE A 202 -23.02 -15.75 -21.84
C ILE A 202 -23.42 -17.21 -21.93
N ARG A 203 -22.71 -17.98 -22.72
CA ARG A 203 -22.95 -19.41 -22.85
C ARG A 203 -22.76 -20.11 -21.50
N GLY A 204 -23.74 -20.94 -21.10
CA GLY A 204 -23.69 -21.66 -19.82
C GLY A 204 -23.80 -20.77 -18.60
N GLY A 205 -24.29 -19.55 -18.72
CA GLY A 205 -24.64 -18.71 -17.57
C GLY A 205 -25.82 -19.36 -16.86
N GLY A 206 -25.62 -19.96 -15.71
CA GLY A 206 -26.64 -20.61 -14.89
C GLY A 206 -27.63 -19.64 -14.26
N ILE A 207 -28.65 -20.21 -13.60
CA ILE A 207 -29.73 -19.46 -12.94
C ILE A 207 -29.23 -18.75 -11.65
N THR A 208 -28.08 -19.17 -11.09
CA THR A 208 -27.62 -18.70 -9.77
C THR A 208 -26.09 -18.63 -9.69
N GLY A 209 -25.57 -17.71 -8.87
CA GLY A 209 -24.24 -17.84 -8.26
C GLY A 209 -23.05 -17.31 -9.04
N ILE A 210 -23.24 -16.47 -10.08
CA ILE A 210 -22.11 -15.93 -10.84
C ILE A 210 -22.13 -14.41 -10.79
N GLY A 211 -21.18 -13.83 -10.08
CA GLY A 211 -21.05 -12.38 -10.00
C GLY A 211 -20.27 -11.74 -11.14
N THR A 212 -20.26 -10.41 -11.12
CA THR A 212 -19.50 -9.56 -12.02
C THR A 212 -18.47 -8.75 -11.22
N ALA A 213 -17.31 -8.49 -11.80
CA ALA A 213 -16.31 -7.54 -11.31
C ALA A 213 -15.93 -6.60 -12.44
N TYR A 214 -15.45 -5.41 -12.12
CA TYR A 214 -15.03 -4.41 -13.09
C TYR A 214 -13.56 -4.07 -12.92
N GLY A 215 -12.86 -3.81 -14.01
CA GLY A 215 -11.49 -3.29 -14.00
C GLY A 215 -11.03 -2.87 -15.39
N GLU A 216 -10.45 -1.68 -15.50
CA GLU A 216 -9.88 -1.11 -16.74
C GLU A 216 -10.82 -1.23 -17.96
N GLY A 217 -12.04 -0.76 -17.82
CA GLY A 217 -13.02 -0.77 -18.92
C GLY A 217 -13.56 -2.15 -19.29
N LYS A 218 -13.38 -3.16 -18.41
CA LYS A 218 -13.81 -4.53 -18.65
C LYS A 218 -14.70 -5.05 -17.55
N VAL A 219 -15.70 -5.86 -17.91
CA VAL A 219 -16.56 -6.59 -16.99
C VAL A 219 -16.18 -8.06 -17.03
N PHE A 220 -15.79 -8.61 -15.89
CA PHE A 220 -15.43 -10.01 -15.77
C PHE A 220 -16.57 -10.83 -15.20
N THR A 221 -16.84 -11.99 -15.79
CA THR A 221 -17.86 -12.92 -15.30
C THR A 221 -17.54 -14.36 -15.72
N GLY A 222 -18.01 -15.32 -14.94
CA GLY A 222 -17.82 -16.73 -15.23
C GLY A 222 -19.07 -17.42 -15.82
N SER A 223 -18.95 -18.74 -16.07
CA SER A 223 -20.07 -19.58 -16.52
C SER A 223 -20.02 -20.98 -15.91
N PHE A 224 -21.16 -21.68 -15.93
CA PHE A 224 -21.25 -23.11 -15.57
C PHE A 224 -20.69 -24.04 -16.65
N GLU A 225 -20.44 -23.55 -17.86
CA GLU A 225 -19.82 -24.33 -18.93
C GLU A 225 -18.28 -24.18 -18.96
N ASN A 226 -17.69 -23.94 -17.79
CA ASN A 226 -16.24 -23.88 -17.64
C ASN A 226 -15.57 -22.79 -18.51
N LEU A 227 -16.18 -21.61 -18.57
CA LEU A 227 -15.64 -20.46 -19.29
C LEU A 227 -15.56 -19.25 -18.35
N GLN A 228 -14.43 -18.55 -18.41
CA GLN A 228 -14.27 -17.22 -17.84
C GLN A 228 -14.30 -16.19 -18.96
N TYR A 229 -15.05 -15.09 -18.78
CA TYR A 229 -15.24 -14.03 -19.78
C TYR A 229 -14.71 -12.70 -19.30
N ALA A 230 -14.27 -11.89 -20.25
CA ALA A 230 -14.22 -10.43 -20.13
C ALA A 230 -15.03 -9.80 -21.26
N LEU A 231 -15.83 -8.81 -20.89
CA LEU A 231 -16.65 -8.02 -21.79
C LEU A 231 -16.14 -6.57 -21.79
N ASP A 232 -16.25 -5.89 -22.89
CA ASP A 232 -16.08 -4.43 -22.94
C ASP A 232 -17.18 -3.76 -22.11
N ALA A 233 -16.81 -2.91 -21.19
CA ALA A 233 -17.76 -2.34 -20.23
C ALA A 233 -18.81 -1.41 -20.86
N ARG A 234 -18.46 -0.71 -21.96
CA ARG A 234 -19.37 0.22 -22.64
C ARG A 234 -20.24 -0.42 -23.71
N THR A 235 -19.73 -1.44 -24.39
CA THR A 235 -20.43 -2.04 -25.54
C THR A 235 -21.01 -3.43 -25.23
N GLY A 236 -20.51 -4.08 -24.19
CA GLY A 236 -20.87 -5.47 -23.87
C GLY A 236 -20.24 -6.50 -24.81
N GLU A 237 -19.39 -6.11 -25.75
CA GLU A 237 -18.72 -7.06 -26.65
C GLU A 237 -17.78 -7.99 -25.86
N VAL A 238 -17.78 -9.28 -26.23
CA VAL A 238 -16.87 -10.26 -25.62
C VAL A 238 -15.46 -9.98 -26.11
N ILE A 239 -14.58 -9.51 -25.20
CA ILE A 239 -13.16 -9.32 -25.50
C ILE A 239 -12.47 -10.67 -25.58
N TRP A 240 -12.69 -11.53 -24.58
CA TRP A 240 -12.17 -12.89 -24.56
C TRP A 240 -13.06 -13.84 -23.75
N ALA A 241 -12.92 -15.14 -24.02
CA ALA A 241 -13.55 -16.24 -23.30
C ALA A 241 -12.55 -17.38 -23.14
N THR A 242 -12.09 -17.63 -21.93
CA THR A 242 -11.05 -18.61 -21.64
C THR A 242 -11.61 -19.88 -21.02
N PRO A 243 -11.31 -21.06 -21.55
CA PRO A 243 -11.71 -22.33 -20.95
C PRO A 243 -11.01 -22.59 -19.63
N THR A 244 -11.77 -23.08 -18.65
CA THR A 244 -11.31 -23.54 -17.34
C THR A 244 -11.58 -25.02 -17.15
N LYS A 245 -11.06 -25.63 -16.10
CA LYS A 245 -11.29 -27.06 -15.86
C LYS A 245 -12.60 -27.36 -15.14
N GLY A 246 -13.16 -26.37 -14.50
CA GLY A 246 -14.42 -26.44 -13.76
C GLY A 246 -15.23 -25.13 -13.87
N PRO A 247 -16.48 -25.15 -13.42
CA PRO A 247 -17.35 -23.97 -13.41
C PRO A 247 -16.74 -22.80 -12.62
N MET A 248 -16.97 -21.58 -13.09
CA MET A 248 -16.54 -20.34 -12.47
C MET A 248 -17.72 -19.64 -11.80
N ILE A 249 -18.14 -20.13 -10.62
CA ILE A 249 -19.41 -19.74 -10.02
C ILE A 249 -19.31 -18.43 -9.25
N PHE A 250 -18.34 -18.27 -8.33
CA PHE A 250 -18.27 -17.10 -7.46
C PHE A 250 -17.67 -15.87 -8.16
N THR A 251 -17.74 -14.70 -7.52
CA THR A 251 -17.10 -13.48 -8.01
C THR A 251 -15.57 -13.61 -7.89
N GLY A 252 -14.85 -13.09 -8.86
CA GLY A 252 -13.39 -12.93 -8.77
C GLY A 252 -13.04 -11.48 -8.48
N SER A 253 -11.77 -11.22 -8.25
CA SER A 253 -11.24 -9.90 -7.94
C SER A 253 -10.28 -9.44 -9.03
N TYR A 254 -10.31 -8.15 -9.34
CA TYR A 254 -9.39 -7.53 -10.29
C TYR A 254 -8.35 -6.69 -9.55
N ALA A 255 -7.09 -6.79 -9.95
CA ALA A 255 -6.03 -5.87 -9.54
C ALA A 255 -4.88 -5.88 -10.57
N GLU A 256 -4.29 -4.73 -10.82
CA GLU A 256 -3.06 -4.55 -11.62
C GLU A 256 -3.03 -5.31 -12.95
N GLY A 257 -4.07 -5.23 -13.74
CA GLY A 257 -4.16 -5.91 -15.04
C GLY A 257 -4.39 -7.44 -14.96
N MET A 258 -4.65 -7.96 -13.77
CA MET A 258 -4.89 -9.37 -13.51
C MET A 258 -6.28 -9.60 -12.92
N TYR A 259 -6.89 -10.73 -13.27
CA TYR A 259 -8.16 -11.15 -12.71
C TYR A 259 -8.01 -12.51 -12.01
N PHE A 260 -8.38 -12.54 -10.73
CA PHE A 260 -8.21 -13.70 -9.85
C PHE A 260 -9.53 -14.37 -9.57
N LYS A 261 -9.59 -15.69 -9.71
CA LYS A 261 -10.82 -16.42 -9.46
C LYS A 261 -10.62 -17.88 -9.09
N GLY A 262 -11.34 -18.32 -8.06
CA GLY A 262 -11.41 -19.73 -7.69
C GLY A 262 -12.39 -20.54 -8.56
N GLY A 263 -12.00 -21.74 -8.95
CA GLY A 263 -12.86 -22.72 -9.59
C GLY A 263 -13.61 -23.57 -8.58
N SER A 264 -14.92 -23.77 -8.80
CA SER A 264 -15.78 -24.42 -7.81
C SER A 264 -15.69 -25.94 -7.80
N ASP A 265 -15.37 -26.59 -8.91
CA ASP A 265 -15.39 -28.07 -8.97
C ASP A 265 -14.00 -28.67 -9.26
N ASP A 266 -13.05 -27.87 -9.73
CA ASP A 266 -11.71 -28.33 -10.08
C ASP A 266 -10.67 -28.03 -9.00
N ASN A 267 -11.08 -27.44 -7.88
CA ASN A 267 -10.22 -27.04 -6.77
C ASN A 267 -9.01 -26.19 -7.20
N THR A 268 -9.18 -25.30 -8.16
CA THR A 268 -8.09 -24.56 -8.76
C THR A 268 -8.29 -23.05 -8.58
N MET A 269 -7.29 -22.34 -8.04
CA MET A 269 -7.20 -20.88 -8.09
C MET A 269 -6.54 -20.47 -9.41
N TYR A 270 -7.12 -19.50 -10.10
CA TYR A 270 -6.62 -18.99 -11.39
C TYR A 270 -6.28 -17.52 -11.30
N CYS A 271 -5.24 -17.11 -12.02
CA CYS A 271 -4.95 -15.74 -12.39
C CYS A 271 -4.99 -15.63 -13.92
N PHE A 272 -5.77 -14.70 -14.42
CA PHE A 272 -5.87 -14.40 -15.84
C PHE A 272 -5.27 -13.03 -16.13
N ASN A 273 -4.59 -12.89 -17.26
CA ASN A 273 -4.31 -11.57 -17.82
C ASN A 273 -5.65 -10.91 -18.21
N ALA A 274 -5.95 -9.78 -17.59
CA ALA A 274 -7.26 -9.12 -17.75
C ALA A 274 -7.54 -8.66 -19.19
N SER A 275 -6.49 -8.37 -19.98
CA SER A 275 -6.63 -7.88 -21.35
C SER A 275 -6.72 -9.00 -22.38
N THR A 276 -6.02 -10.13 -22.18
CA THR A 276 -5.93 -11.22 -23.17
C THR A 276 -6.71 -12.47 -22.79
N GLY A 277 -7.04 -12.64 -21.51
CA GLY A 277 -7.65 -13.86 -20.97
C GLY A 277 -6.68 -15.04 -20.85
N GLU A 278 -5.40 -14.84 -21.11
CA GLU A 278 -4.38 -15.87 -20.92
C GLU A 278 -4.24 -16.19 -19.43
N VAL A 279 -4.12 -17.49 -19.10
CA VAL A 279 -3.85 -17.93 -17.73
C VAL A 279 -2.39 -17.66 -17.41
N ILE A 280 -2.14 -16.67 -16.53
CA ILE A 280 -0.79 -16.33 -16.05
C ILE A 280 -0.30 -17.45 -15.14
N TRP A 281 -1.09 -17.82 -14.15
CA TRP A 281 -0.81 -18.92 -13.26
C TRP A 281 -2.09 -19.63 -12.80
N ARG A 282 -1.92 -20.81 -12.25
CA ARG A 282 -2.96 -21.58 -11.57
C ARG A 282 -2.36 -22.41 -10.47
N TYR A 283 -3.08 -22.53 -9.35
CA TYR A 283 -2.70 -23.35 -8.22
C TYR A 283 -3.83 -24.31 -7.85
N ARG A 284 -3.48 -25.57 -7.58
CA ARG A 284 -4.41 -26.57 -7.08
C ARG A 284 -3.81 -27.24 -5.84
N PRO A 285 -4.47 -27.15 -4.65
CA PRO A 285 -4.02 -27.90 -3.47
C PRO A 285 -4.12 -29.41 -3.69
N ASP A 286 -3.29 -30.16 -2.95
CA ASP A 286 -3.36 -31.62 -2.93
C ASP A 286 -4.52 -32.16 -2.05
N THR A 287 -5.23 -31.26 -1.37
CA THR A 287 -6.37 -31.55 -0.51
C THR A 287 -7.67 -31.59 -1.30
N ASP A 288 -8.65 -32.34 -0.79
CA ASP A 288 -10.01 -32.28 -1.33
C ASP A 288 -10.68 -30.98 -0.85
N GLY A 289 -11.26 -30.22 -1.76
CA GLY A 289 -11.93 -28.97 -1.50
C GLY A 289 -12.27 -28.21 -2.78
N TYR A 290 -12.62 -26.96 -2.66
CA TYR A 290 -12.68 -26.00 -3.76
C TYR A 290 -12.71 -24.58 -3.21
N PHE A 291 -12.26 -23.61 -4.00
CA PHE A 291 -12.32 -22.20 -3.63
C PHE A 291 -13.76 -21.69 -3.73
N VAL A 292 -14.34 -21.30 -2.60
CA VAL A 292 -15.80 -21.10 -2.46
C VAL A 292 -16.22 -19.63 -2.41
N THR A 293 -15.27 -18.70 -2.33
CA THR A 293 -15.59 -17.30 -2.07
C THR A 293 -14.85 -16.39 -3.01
N GLY A 294 -15.27 -15.13 -3.08
CA GLY A 294 -14.48 -14.06 -3.67
C GLY A 294 -13.11 -13.98 -2.97
N SER A 295 -12.12 -13.56 -3.73
CA SER A 295 -10.78 -13.35 -3.20
C SER A 295 -10.65 -11.90 -2.68
N ALA A 296 -9.82 -11.67 -1.65
CA ALA A 296 -9.33 -10.34 -1.35
C ALA A 296 -7.95 -10.15 -2.00
N VAL A 297 -7.64 -8.94 -2.42
CA VAL A 297 -6.35 -8.62 -3.04
C VAL A 297 -5.75 -7.39 -2.36
N GLY A 298 -4.52 -7.51 -1.90
CA GLY A 298 -3.79 -6.41 -1.28
C GLY A 298 -2.37 -6.83 -0.91
N TYR A 299 -1.46 -5.87 -0.80
CA TYR A 299 -0.06 -6.12 -0.41
C TYR A 299 0.68 -7.10 -1.31
N GLY A 300 0.38 -7.10 -2.62
CA GLY A 300 0.96 -8.05 -3.57
C GLY A 300 0.50 -9.50 -3.41
N LEU A 301 -0.53 -9.73 -2.60
CA LEU A 301 -1.08 -11.05 -2.30
C LEU A 301 -2.56 -11.17 -2.70
N VAL A 302 -2.95 -12.39 -3.00
CA VAL A 302 -4.36 -12.80 -3.19
C VAL A 302 -4.74 -13.76 -2.08
N TYR A 303 -5.78 -13.43 -1.37
CA TYR A 303 -6.27 -14.23 -0.24
C TYR A 303 -7.57 -14.91 -0.63
N SER A 304 -7.63 -16.22 -0.49
CA SER A 304 -8.82 -16.98 -0.86
C SER A 304 -9.06 -18.15 0.07
N MET A 305 -10.30 -18.32 0.47
CA MET A 305 -10.71 -19.45 1.32
C MET A 305 -11.00 -20.69 0.49
N ASN A 306 -10.55 -21.84 0.99
CA ASN A 306 -10.83 -23.13 0.40
C ASN A 306 -11.65 -24.00 1.37
N LYS A 307 -12.50 -24.87 0.83
CA LYS A 307 -13.27 -25.84 1.66
C LYS A 307 -12.43 -26.90 2.38
N ASP A 308 -11.13 -26.96 2.13
CA ASP A 308 -10.20 -27.75 2.94
C ASP A 308 -9.91 -27.15 4.33
N GLY A 309 -10.52 -26.02 4.64
CA GLY A 309 -10.39 -25.33 5.92
C GLY A 309 -9.24 -24.32 6.00
N TYR A 310 -8.56 -24.08 4.89
CA TYR A 310 -7.47 -23.10 4.86
C TYR A 310 -7.85 -21.79 4.15
N LEU A 311 -7.41 -20.68 4.73
CA LEU A 311 -7.19 -19.44 4.03
C LEU A 311 -5.79 -19.51 3.41
N TYR A 312 -5.72 -19.32 2.11
CA TYR A 312 -4.47 -19.27 1.36
C TYR A 312 -4.14 -17.84 1.01
N ALA A 313 -2.87 -17.46 1.17
CA ALA A 313 -2.30 -16.26 0.59
C ALA A 313 -1.36 -16.65 -0.54
N PHE A 314 -1.64 -16.17 -1.72
CA PHE A 314 -0.84 -16.40 -2.91
C PHE A 314 -0.09 -15.13 -3.27
N ASN A 315 1.15 -15.25 -3.71
CA ASN A 315 1.77 -14.17 -4.47
C ASN A 315 0.90 -13.90 -5.72
N MET A 316 0.40 -12.67 -5.87
CA MET A 316 -0.58 -12.34 -6.91
C MET A 316 -0.04 -12.51 -8.34
N TYR A 317 1.28 -12.47 -8.53
CA TYR A 317 1.91 -12.55 -9.83
C TYR A 317 2.38 -13.97 -10.20
N THR A 318 2.79 -14.79 -9.21
CA THR A 318 3.34 -16.11 -9.46
C THR A 318 2.42 -17.26 -9.11
N GLY A 319 1.44 -17.02 -8.24
CA GLY A 319 0.54 -18.06 -7.73
C GLY A 319 1.17 -18.99 -6.70
N GLU A 320 2.39 -18.69 -6.23
CA GLU A 320 3.01 -19.43 -5.14
C GLU A 320 2.29 -19.15 -3.82
N VAL A 321 2.11 -20.18 -3.01
CA VAL A 321 1.54 -20.02 -1.68
C VAL A 321 2.59 -19.41 -0.76
N VAL A 322 2.37 -18.16 -0.33
CA VAL A 322 3.24 -17.47 0.62
C VAL A 322 3.01 -17.99 2.03
N TRP A 323 1.76 -18.10 2.42
CA TRP A 323 1.35 -18.70 3.69
C TRP A 323 -0.06 -19.28 3.58
N LYS A 324 -0.42 -20.08 4.57
CA LYS A 324 -1.80 -20.54 4.75
C LYS A 324 -2.14 -20.62 6.23
N TYR A 325 -3.34 -20.17 6.57
CA TYR A 325 -3.89 -20.20 7.92
C TYR A 325 -5.02 -21.21 7.99
N LYS A 326 -5.00 -22.07 9.00
CA LYS A 326 -6.08 -23.01 9.28
C LYS A 326 -6.90 -22.51 10.45
N GLY A 327 -8.20 -22.36 10.25
CA GLY A 327 -9.13 -22.09 11.32
C GLY A 327 -9.20 -23.23 12.35
N PRO A 328 -9.88 -23.03 13.48
CA PRO A 328 -9.94 -24.02 14.56
C PRO A 328 -10.66 -25.31 14.17
N ASN A 329 -11.43 -25.34 13.10
CA ASN A 329 -12.25 -26.48 12.67
C ASN A 329 -11.76 -27.08 11.35
N ASP A 330 -11.89 -28.40 11.21
CA ASP A 330 -11.30 -29.19 10.12
C ASP A 330 -12.06 -29.14 8.78
N SER A 331 -13.28 -28.61 8.75
CA SER A 331 -14.04 -28.46 7.51
C SER A 331 -14.93 -27.21 7.53
N LEU A 332 -14.87 -26.45 6.43
CA LEU A 332 -15.72 -25.28 6.25
C LEU A 332 -16.80 -25.59 5.21
N MET A 333 -18.07 -25.52 5.58
CA MET A 333 -19.13 -25.61 4.56
C MET A 333 -19.36 -24.29 3.82
N TRP A 334 -19.21 -23.14 4.51
CA TRP A 334 -19.34 -21.81 3.93
C TRP A 334 -18.50 -20.81 4.69
N PRO A 335 -17.19 -20.66 4.36
CA PRO A 335 -16.35 -19.67 5.01
C PRO A 335 -16.75 -18.25 4.66
N GLY A 336 -16.54 -17.33 5.57
CA GLY A 336 -16.65 -15.90 5.28
C GLY A 336 -15.62 -15.47 4.24
N MET A 337 -15.95 -14.42 3.49
CA MET A 337 -14.99 -13.84 2.54
C MET A 337 -13.93 -13.04 3.29
N PRO A 338 -12.63 -13.19 2.98
CA PRO A 338 -11.59 -12.39 3.61
C PRO A 338 -11.74 -10.92 3.20
N SER A 339 -11.43 -10.00 4.12
CA SER A 339 -11.34 -8.56 3.86
C SER A 339 -10.01 -8.04 4.36
N VAL A 340 -9.39 -7.14 3.61
CA VAL A 340 -8.01 -6.69 3.82
C VAL A 340 -7.98 -5.20 4.08
N ALA A 341 -7.30 -4.78 5.14
CA ALA A 341 -7.01 -3.37 5.40
C ALA A 341 -5.85 -3.23 6.39
N ASP A 342 -5.05 -2.19 6.23
CA ASP A 342 -4.04 -1.77 7.21
C ASP A 342 -3.05 -2.89 7.60
N GLY A 343 -2.54 -3.64 6.60
CA GLY A 343 -1.63 -4.76 6.85
C GLY A 343 -2.29 -5.97 7.54
N LYS A 344 -3.61 -6.01 7.60
CA LYS A 344 -4.38 -7.03 8.32
C LYS A 344 -5.40 -7.70 7.40
N ILE A 345 -5.68 -8.96 7.72
CA ILE A 345 -6.77 -9.72 7.10
C ILE A 345 -7.81 -10.06 8.16
N TYR A 346 -9.06 -9.85 7.81
CA TYR A 346 -10.21 -10.18 8.63
C TYR A 346 -10.96 -11.32 7.98
N VAL A 347 -11.13 -12.40 8.70
CA VAL A 347 -11.75 -13.61 8.15
C VAL A 347 -12.57 -14.33 9.20
N THR A 348 -13.67 -14.90 8.78
CA THR A 348 -14.47 -15.79 9.62
C THR A 348 -14.19 -17.24 9.26
N THR A 349 -13.89 -18.04 10.26
CA THR A 349 -13.69 -19.48 10.13
C THR A 349 -14.64 -20.22 11.08
N GLY A 350 -15.22 -21.33 10.67
CA GLY A 350 -16.12 -22.11 11.54
C GLY A 350 -16.92 -23.17 10.79
N GLU A 351 -17.61 -24.04 11.51
CA GLU A 351 -18.53 -25.01 10.93
C GLU A 351 -19.88 -24.37 10.64
N ALA A 352 -20.29 -24.41 9.37
CA ALA A 352 -21.70 -24.20 9.06
C ALA A 352 -22.57 -25.27 9.73
N ALA A 353 -23.73 -24.88 10.23
CA ALA A 353 -24.68 -25.82 10.79
C ALA A 353 -24.98 -26.96 9.81
N GLN A 354 -24.64 -28.16 10.20
CA GLN A 354 -25.13 -29.35 9.51
C GLN A 354 -26.58 -29.61 9.93
N TYR A 355 -27.41 -30.04 9.00
CA TYR A 355 -28.74 -30.55 9.26
C TYR A 355 -28.70 -31.48 10.52
N ASN A 356 -29.38 -31.09 11.60
CA ASN A 356 -29.47 -31.85 12.87
C ASN A 356 -28.28 -31.83 13.83
N LYS A 357 -27.27 -30.94 13.69
CA LYS A 357 -26.31 -30.69 14.78
C LYS A 357 -26.57 -29.35 15.45
N PRO A 358 -26.39 -29.19 16.76
CA PRO A 358 -26.32 -27.90 17.39
C PRO A 358 -25.15 -27.12 16.78
N TYR A 359 -25.35 -25.83 16.56
CA TYR A 359 -24.41 -24.94 15.86
C TYR A 359 -22.98 -25.07 16.40
N GLY A 360 -22.01 -25.27 15.51
CA GLY A 360 -20.60 -25.16 15.85
C GLY A 360 -20.24 -23.71 16.18
N THR A 361 -19.23 -23.50 16.99
CA THR A 361 -18.65 -22.19 17.24
C THR A 361 -17.90 -21.72 15.99
N SER A 362 -18.11 -20.47 15.59
CA SER A 362 -17.30 -19.82 14.58
C SER A 362 -16.32 -18.85 15.23
N GLU A 363 -15.17 -18.69 14.62
CA GLU A 363 -14.15 -17.74 15.05
C GLU A 363 -14.02 -16.62 14.02
N PHE A 364 -14.10 -15.39 14.49
CA PHE A 364 -13.69 -14.22 13.71
C PHE A 364 -12.24 -13.92 14.05
N SER A 365 -11.36 -13.90 13.04
CA SER A 365 -9.93 -13.75 13.22
C SER A 365 -9.39 -12.54 12.45
N CYS A 366 -8.47 -11.84 13.07
CA CYS A 366 -7.59 -10.86 12.44
C CYS A 366 -6.18 -11.47 12.34
N LEU A 367 -5.64 -11.51 11.14
CA LEU A 367 -4.30 -12.01 10.88
C LEU A 367 -3.45 -10.87 10.31
N ASP A 368 -2.14 -10.96 10.47
CA ASP A 368 -1.19 -10.17 9.70
C ASP A 368 -1.29 -10.58 8.23
N ALA A 369 -1.48 -9.62 7.33
CA ALA A 369 -1.71 -9.89 5.92
C ALA A 369 -0.48 -10.50 5.23
N ILE A 370 0.73 -10.16 5.66
CA ILE A 370 1.97 -10.58 5.02
C ILE A 370 2.45 -11.94 5.56
N THR A 371 2.36 -12.15 6.88
CA THR A 371 2.90 -13.36 7.52
C THR A 371 1.85 -14.44 7.78
N GLY A 372 0.57 -14.09 7.84
CA GLY A 372 -0.51 -14.99 8.22
C GLY A 372 -0.61 -15.25 9.72
N ASP A 373 0.19 -14.57 10.54
CA ASP A 373 0.16 -14.73 11.99
C ASP A 373 -1.15 -14.18 12.56
N LYS A 374 -1.76 -14.95 13.47
CA LYS A 374 -2.98 -14.49 14.14
C LYS A 374 -2.67 -13.40 15.15
N LEU A 375 -3.22 -12.20 14.91
CA LEU A 375 -3.08 -11.05 15.79
C LEU A 375 -4.07 -11.09 16.95
N TRP A 376 -5.33 -11.36 16.65
CA TRP A 376 -6.40 -11.55 17.62
C TRP A 376 -7.58 -12.34 17.03
N SER A 377 -8.41 -12.86 17.87
CA SER A 377 -9.66 -13.51 17.46
C SER A 377 -10.68 -13.47 18.59
N PHE A 378 -11.94 -13.70 18.27
CA PHE A 378 -13.00 -13.99 19.22
C PHE A 378 -13.97 -15.03 18.67
N GLU A 379 -14.56 -15.79 19.58
CA GLU A 379 -15.59 -16.76 19.24
C GLU A 379 -16.93 -16.05 19.03
N MET A 380 -17.68 -16.50 18.04
CA MET A 380 -19.06 -16.10 17.78
C MET A 380 -19.97 -17.30 18.04
N GLU A 381 -21.10 -17.06 18.72
CA GLU A 381 -22.04 -18.10 19.06
C GLU A 381 -22.91 -18.57 17.89
N ALA A 382 -22.82 -17.90 16.73
CA ALA A 382 -23.66 -18.15 15.58
C ALA A 382 -22.87 -18.29 14.28
N LEU A 383 -23.56 -18.76 13.23
CA LEU A 383 -23.01 -18.79 11.89
C LEU A 383 -22.55 -17.38 11.47
N PRO A 384 -21.33 -17.27 10.94
CA PRO A 384 -20.91 -16.00 10.39
C PRO A 384 -21.85 -15.64 9.23
N PRO A 385 -22.32 -14.38 9.18
CA PRO A 385 -23.01 -13.91 8.00
C PRO A 385 -22.03 -13.98 6.84
N ARG A 386 -22.50 -14.45 5.72
CA ARG A 386 -21.65 -14.77 4.56
C ARG A 386 -20.86 -13.59 4.03
N GLU A 387 -21.28 -12.34 4.31
CA GLU A 387 -20.78 -11.17 3.57
C GLU A 387 -20.94 -9.85 4.32
N SER A 388 -20.92 -9.86 5.66
CA SER A 388 -21.30 -8.71 6.48
C SER A 388 -20.10 -8.06 7.16
N VAL A 389 -19.04 -7.79 6.38
CA VAL A 389 -17.88 -7.05 6.87
C VAL A 389 -17.69 -5.81 6.02
N ALA A 390 -17.66 -4.64 6.65
CA ALA A 390 -17.24 -3.39 6.03
C ALA A 390 -16.11 -2.76 6.84
N ILE A 391 -15.10 -2.24 6.16
CA ILE A 391 -13.96 -1.58 6.79
C ILE A 391 -13.92 -0.14 6.29
N ALA A 392 -14.31 0.78 7.15
CA ALA A 392 -14.36 2.19 6.81
C ALA A 392 -14.12 3.06 8.06
N TYR A 393 -13.65 4.28 7.87
CA TYR A 393 -13.45 5.28 8.92
C TYR A 393 -12.58 4.79 10.10
N GLY A 394 -11.62 3.89 9.82
CA GLY A 394 -10.78 3.27 10.85
C GLY A 394 -11.51 2.28 11.76
N THR A 395 -12.66 1.79 11.32
CA THR A 395 -13.56 0.93 12.08
C THR A 395 -13.92 -0.28 11.24
N LEU A 396 -13.94 -1.44 11.87
CA LEU A 396 -14.45 -2.67 11.32
C LEU A 396 -15.89 -2.84 11.76
N TYR A 397 -16.82 -2.88 10.82
CA TYR A 397 -18.23 -3.13 11.05
C TYR A 397 -18.56 -4.57 10.68
N ILE A 398 -19.18 -5.29 11.58
CA ILE A 398 -19.59 -6.68 11.35
C ILE A 398 -21.02 -6.91 11.86
N ILE A 399 -21.66 -7.91 11.31
CA ILE A 399 -22.93 -8.43 11.81
C ILE A 399 -22.68 -9.88 12.20
N PRO A 400 -22.37 -10.17 13.48
CA PRO A 400 -22.33 -11.55 13.96
C PRO A 400 -23.75 -12.09 13.97
N GLY A 401 -24.03 -13.16 13.25
CA GLY A 401 -25.36 -13.77 13.20
C GLY A 401 -25.91 -14.12 14.60
N ASP A 402 -27.23 -14.18 14.76
CA ASP A 402 -27.85 -14.56 16.02
C ASP A 402 -28.11 -16.09 16.09
N VAL A 403 -27.93 -16.62 17.31
CA VAL A 403 -28.08 -18.08 17.63
C VAL A 403 -29.54 -18.53 17.61
N THR A 404 -30.47 -17.62 17.69
CA THR A 404 -31.80 -18.01 18.18
C THR A 404 -32.74 -18.59 17.14
N THR A 405 -32.52 -18.42 15.84
CA THR A 405 -33.45 -19.01 14.83
C THR A 405 -32.98 -19.01 13.39
N SER A 406 -31.89 -19.64 13.02
CA SER A 406 -31.67 -19.83 11.56
C SER A 406 -32.31 -21.12 11.09
N VAL A 407 -33.40 -21.04 10.36
CA VAL A 407 -33.94 -22.13 9.56
C VAL A 407 -33.95 -21.72 8.09
N ASP A 408 -33.48 -22.63 7.27
CA ASP A 408 -33.25 -22.55 5.85
C ASP A 408 -34.40 -21.93 5.03
N THR A 409 -34.14 -20.88 4.26
CA THR A 409 -35.09 -20.20 3.34
C THR A 409 -35.72 -21.09 2.27
N ILE A 410 -35.16 -22.26 2.02
CA ILE A 410 -35.72 -23.21 1.04
C ILE A 410 -36.91 -23.94 1.63
N SER A 411 -37.06 -23.99 2.96
CA SER A 411 -38.12 -24.74 3.64
C SER A 411 -39.27 -23.89 4.23
N GLY A 412 -39.21 -22.56 4.16
CA GLY A 412 -40.32 -21.68 4.54
C GLY A 412 -40.55 -21.48 6.04
N ASN A 413 -39.55 -21.59 6.88
CA ASN A 413 -39.62 -21.39 8.33
C ASN A 413 -39.12 -20.03 8.80
N GLU A 414 -39.67 -19.54 9.95
CA GLU A 414 -39.47 -18.20 10.50
C GLU A 414 -37.99 -17.95 10.96
N TYR A 415 -37.49 -16.73 10.75
CA TYR A 415 -36.15 -16.28 11.07
C TYR A 415 -36.12 -15.34 12.27
N ALA A 416 -34.92 -15.19 12.88
CA ALA A 416 -34.70 -14.25 13.97
C ALA A 416 -35.00 -12.81 13.53
N THR A 417 -35.57 -12.05 14.45
CA THR A 417 -36.07 -10.71 14.16
C THR A 417 -35.16 -9.59 14.63
N ASP A 418 -34.08 -9.90 15.39
CA ASP A 418 -33.20 -8.88 15.96
C ASP A 418 -31.72 -9.27 15.75
N GLU A 419 -31.05 -8.60 14.83
CA GLU A 419 -29.62 -8.71 14.59
C GLU A 419 -28.85 -7.49 15.14
N GLN A 420 -27.57 -7.64 15.39
CA GLN A 420 -26.74 -6.56 15.92
C GLN A 420 -25.65 -6.20 14.94
N VAL A 421 -25.49 -4.91 14.68
CA VAL A 421 -24.28 -4.37 14.04
C VAL A 421 -23.26 -4.07 15.13
N TRP A 422 -22.07 -4.59 15.00
CA TRP A 422 -20.95 -4.30 15.90
C TRP A 422 -19.92 -3.43 15.19
N ALA A 423 -19.44 -2.39 15.88
CA ALA A 423 -18.28 -1.64 15.47
C ALA A 423 -17.08 -2.02 16.33
N ILE A 424 -16.00 -2.39 15.70
CA ILE A 424 -14.73 -2.74 16.34
C ILE A 424 -13.71 -1.68 15.96
N LYS A 425 -13.08 -1.05 16.95
CA LYS A 425 -12.12 0.04 16.76
C LYS A 425 -11.07 0.05 17.87
N ASP A 426 -9.87 0.46 17.53
CA ASP A 426 -8.84 0.72 18.53
C ASP A 426 -9.19 2.00 19.34
N VAL A 427 -9.32 1.86 20.64
CA VAL A 427 -9.89 2.90 21.54
C VAL A 427 -8.96 4.11 21.71
N ASN A 428 -7.71 4.02 21.25
CA ASN A 428 -6.67 5.05 21.47
C ASN A 428 -5.84 5.42 20.24
N LEU A 429 -6.24 5.02 19.04
CA LEU A 429 -5.54 5.43 17.84
C LEU A 429 -6.30 6.54 17.14
N ALA A 430 -5.74 7.76 17.17
CA ALA A 430 -6.01 8.69 16.09
C ALA A 430 -5.64 7.95 14.79
N ALA A 431 -6.62 7.85 13.91
CA ALA A 431 -6.37 7.23 12.61
C ALA A 431 -5.21 7.96 11.93
N PRO A 432 -4.16 7.27 11.50
CA PRO A 432 -3.22 7.88 10.59
C PRO A 432 -3.96 8.20 9.29
N ASP A 433 -3.68 9.37 8.72
CA ASP A 433 -4.07 9.69 7.34
C ASP A 433 -3.32 8.72 6.41
N ARG A 434 -3.85 7.53 6.20
CA ARG A 434 -3.26 6.53 5.34
C ARG A 434 -3.79 6.71 3.93
N VAL A 435 -3.05 7.44 3.11
CA VAL A 435 -3.17 7.41 1.66
C VAL A 435 -2.12 6.44 1.16
N SER A 436 -2.50 5.24 0.74
CA SER A 436 -1.54 4.30 0.15
C SER A 436 -1.15 4.79 -1.23
N THR A 437 0.11 5.10 -1.42
CA THR A 437 0.71 5.48 -2.70
C THR A 437 2.03 4.75 -2.87
N ASN A 438 2.33 4.34 -4.09
CA ASN A 438 3.53 3.59 -4.40
C ASN A 438 4.64 4.48 -4.97
N TRP A 439 5.89 4.10 -4.68
CA TRP A 439 7.11 4.64 -5.27
C TRP A 439 7.98 3.43 -5.63
N ARG A 440 7.59 2.75 -6.73
CA ARG A 440 8.00 1.37 -7.01
C ARG A 440 9.41 1.18 -7.55
N GLN A 441 10.05 2.24 -8.03
CA GLN A 441 11.41 2.17 -8.57
C GLN A 441 12.19 3.41 -8.11
N TRP A 442 13.49 3.43 -8.35
CA TRP A 442 14.29 4.62 -8.09
C TRP A 442 13.67 5.82 -8.83
N ARG A 443 13.43 6.91 -8.09
CA ARG A 443 12.71 8.10 -8.57
C ARG A 443 11.28 7.82 -9.09
N ALA A 444 10.54 7.02 -8.37
CA ALA A 444 9.13 6.67 -8.50
C ALA A 444 8.80 5.63 -9.58
N ASP A 445 9.28 5.79 -10.79
CA ASP A 445 8.94 4.98 -11.95
C ASP A 445 10.12 4.76 -12.90
N SER A 446 9.90 4.01 -13.97
CA SER A 446 10.94 3.69 -14.96
C SER A 446 11.42 4.88 -15.80
N ALA A 447 10.66 5.98 -15.85
CA ALA A 447 11.03 7.23 -16.56
C ALA A 447 11.74 8.24 -15.64
N HIS A 448 11.87 7.93 -14.35
CA HIS A 448 12.44 8.77 -13.29
C HIS A 448 11.67 10.08 -13.07
N SER A 449 10.34 10.01 -13.00
CA SER A 449 9.49 11.19 -12.81
C SER A 449 9.74 11.92 -11.49
N SER A 450 10.15 11.22 -10.43
CA SER A 450 10.36 11.73 -9.07
C SER A 450 9.15 12.45 -8.49
N THR A 451 7.95 12.03 -8.86
CA THR A 451 6.71 12.69 -8.45
C THR A 451 5.78 11.76 -7.69
N ALA A 452 5.08 12.30 -6.69
CA ALA A 452 4.01 11.64 -5.98
C ALA A 452 2.77 12.54 -5.93
N PRO A 453 1.55 11.98 -5.82
CA PRO A 453 0.33 12.77 -5.80
C PRO A 453 0.16 13.59 -4.51
N VAL A 454 0.71 13.13 -3.40
CA VAL A 454 0.62 13.76 -2.09
C VAL A 454 1.90 13.57 -1.30
N GLY A 455 2.26 14.57 -0.48
CA GLY A 455 3.42 14.50 0.39
C GLY A 455 3.31 15.44 1.59
N PRO A 456 3.99 15.15 2.71
CA PRO A 456 3.83 15.87 3.98
C PRO A 456 4.26 17.33 3.87
N SER A 457 3.47 18.26 4.43
CA SER A 457 3.75 19.70 4.45
C SER A 457 4.66 20.12 5.61
N ASN A 458 4.81 19.28 6.61
CA ASN A 458 5.76 19.40 7.71
C ASN A 458 6.27 18.01 8.10
N LEU A 459 7.38 17.95 8.85
CA LEU A 459 8.10 16.71 9.04
C LEU A 459 8.28 16.38 10.53
N THR A 460 7.74 15.23 10.94
CA THR A 460 8.01 14.62 12.24
C THR A 460 8.44 13.17 12.02
N VAL A 461 9.48 12.71 12.71
CA VAL A 461 9.92 11.30 12.61
C VAL A 461 8.80 10.38 13.09
N ALA A 462 8.31 9.54 12.19
CA ALA A 462 7.33 8.52 12.53
C ALA A 462 8.01 7.27 13.10
N TRP A 463 9.07 6.83 12.43
CA TRP A 463 9.91 5.73 12.86
C TRP A 463 11.30 5.83 12.22
N ARG A 464 12.21 5.04 12.73
CA ARG A 464 13.51 4.75 12.11
C ARG A 464 13.86 3.29 12.28
N TYR A 465 14.49 2.71 11.26
CA TYR A 465 14.99 1.34 11.29
C TYR A 465 16.51 1.35 11.18
N GLN A 466 17.19 0.67 12.12
CA GLN A 466 18.66 0.61 12.16
C GLN A 466 19.17 -0.67 11.47
N THR A 467 20.10 -0.49 10.53
CA THR A 467 20.85 -1.54 9.84
C THR A 467 22.24 -1.74 10.46
N GLY A 468 23.03 -2.65 9.90
CA GLY A 468 24.43 -2.86 10.30
C GLY A 468 25.43 -1.98 9.56
N GLY A 469 25.02 -1.13 8.61
CA GLY A 469 25.86 -0.26 7.78
C GLY A 469 25.08 0.94 7.25
N SER A 470 25.75 1.81 6.49
CA SER A 470 25.11 3.00 5.87
C SER A 470 24.02 2.59 4.88
N VAL A 471 22.94 3.38 4.84
CA VAL A 471 21.89 3.23 3.83
C VAL A 471 22.03 4.36 2.82
N ILE A 472 22.73 4.07 1.72
CA ILE A 472 23.02 5.00 0.63
C ILE A 472 21.94 4.87 -0.44
N SER A 473 21.40 3.67 -0.63
CA SER A 473 20.27 3.42 -1.54
C SER A 473 19.08 4.29 -1.20
N SER A 474 18.37 4.78 -2.22
CA SER A 474 17.07 5.44 -1.99
C SER A 474 16.01 4.39 -1.70
N PRO A 475 15.23 4.52 -0.62
CA PRO A 475 14.15 3.59 -0.33
C PRO A 475 13.13 3.53 -1.46
N THR A 476 12.52 2.39 -1.65
CA THR A 476 11.42 2.15 -2.60
C THR A 476 10.23 1.68 -1.81
N VAL A 477 9.04 2.17 -2.14
CA VAL A 477 7.80 1.82 -1.44
C VAL A 477 6.83 1.18 -2.42
N SER A 478 6.43 -0.04 -2.12
CA SER A 478 5.37 -0.75 -2.85
C SER A 478 4.52 -1.50 -1.87
N ASP A 479 3.20 -1.31 -1.98
CA ASP A 479 2.19 -2.07 -1.23
C ASP A 479 2.46 -2.04 0.29
N ASP A 480 2.70 -0.83 0.81
CA ASP A 480 3.02 -0.54 2.21
C ASP A 480 4.29 -1.21 2.76
N ILE A 481 5.18 -1.66 1.89
CA ILE A 481 6.50 -2.18 2.26
C ILE A 481 7.58 -1.24 1.73
N VAL A 482 8.55 -0.92 2.58
CA VAL A 482 9.74 -0.14 2.23
C VAL A 482 10.89 -1.09 1.99
N TYR A 483 11.45 -1.06 0.78
CA TYR A 483 12.61 -1.86 0.38
C TYR A 483 13.83 -0.96 0.24
N PHE A 484 14.98 -1.42 0.70
CA PHE A 484 16.26 -0.71 0.57
C PHE A 484 17.46 -1.63 0.70
N GLY A 485 18.57 -1.21 0.11
CA GLY A 485 19.87 -1.85 0.28
C GLY A 485 20.70 -1.14 1.36
N SER A 486 21.65 -1.84 1.94
CA SER A 486 22.60 -1.31 2.92
C SER A 486 24.02 -1.77 2.65
N THR A 487 24.99 -0.96 3.08
CA THR A 487 26.43 -1.30 2.98
C THR A 487 26.84 -2.44 3.93
N ASP A 488 25.92 -2.94 4.76
CA ASP A 488 26.12 -4.18 5.55
C ASP A 488 25.90 -5.47 4.75
N SER A 489 25.72 -5.34 3.44
CA SER A 489 25.47 -6.45 2.52
C SER A 489 24.12 -7.13 2.68
N TYR A 490 23.10 -6.37 3.06
CA TYR A 490 21.72 -6.85 3.10
C TYR A 490 20.77 -5.97 2.28
N ILE A 491 19.78 -6.63 1.69
CA ILE A 491 18.55 -6.02 1.18
C ILE A 491 17.49 -6.20 2.27
N TYR A 492 16.73 -5.15 2.57
CA TYR A 492 15.74 -5.12 3.64
C TYR A 492 14.35 -4.85 3.09
N ALA A 493 13.34 -5.41 3.75
CA ALA A 493 11.94 -5.05 3.61
C ALA A 493 11.36 -4.77 5.00
N VAL A 494 10.81 -3.58 5.18
CA VAL A 494 10.20 -3.16 6.46
C VAL A 494 8.81 -2.59 6.20
N ASP A 495 7.94 -2.68 7.18
CA ASP A 495 6.60 -2.08 7.13
C ASP A 495 6.69 -0.55 6.98
N ALA A 496 5.97 0.02 6.02
CA ALA A 496 6.03 1.44 5.71
C ALA A 496 5.46 2.34 6.81
N TRP A 497 4.58 1.82 7.66
CA TRP A 497 3.89 2.57 8.69
C TRP A 497 4.59 2.50 10.05
N THR A 498 5.15 1.35 10.38
CA THR A 498 5.74 1.03 11.70
C THR A 498 7.25 0.91 11.69
N GLY A 499 7.86 0.64 10.52
CA GLY A 499 9.29 0.32 10.39
C GLY A 499 9.65 -1.08 10.89
N GLN A 500 8.67 -1.95 11.15
CA GLN A 500 8.92 -3.34 11.55
C GLN A 500 9.56 -4.12 10.41
N LEU A 501 10.58 -4.93 10.71
CA LEU A 501 11.24 -5.79 9.73
C LEU A 501 10.31 -6.93 9.32
N TYR A 502 10.09 -7.09 8.01
CA TYR A 502 9.49 -8.28 7.45
C TYR A 502 10.56 -9.32 7.12
N TRP A 503 11.53 -8.94 6.30
CA TRP A 503 12.63 -9.82 5.94
C TRP A 503 13.89 -9.03 5.60
N LYS A 504 15.03 -9.73 5.60
CA LYS A 504 16.27 -9.26 5.02
C LYS A 504 16.99 -10.39 4.29
N PHE A 505 17.60 -10.07 3.17
CA PHE A 505 18.35 -11.00 2.33
C PHE A 505 19.82 -10.62 2.28
N GLN A 506 20.72 -11.60 2.50
CA GLN A 506 22.18 -11.37 2.46
C GLN A 506 22.72 -11.49 1.04
N THR A 507 23.40 -10.47 0.56
CA THR A 507 24.16 -10.42 -0.69
C THR A 507 25.64 -10.76 -0.44
N GLY A 508 26.42 -10.85 -1.53
CA GLY A 508 27.85 -11.14 -1.44
C GLY A 508 28.72 -9.93 -1.08
N ALA A 509 28.19 -8.70 -1.22
CA ALA A 509 28.88 -7.42 -0.93
C ALA A 509 27.83 -6.32 -0.63
N PRO A 510 28.21 -5.08 -0.28
CA PRO A 510 27.32 -3.95 -0.06
C PRO A 510 26.27 -3.77 -1.16
N VAL A 511 25.11 -3.18 -0.81
CA VAL A 511 24.03 -2.85 -1.73
C VAL A 511 23.82 -1.34 -1.70
N GLU A 512 24.42 -0.63 -2.65
CA GLU A 512 24.28 0.82 -2.83
C GLU A 512 23.19 1.16 -3.86
N SER A 513 22.91 0.23 -4.79
CA SER A 513 21.83 0.32 -5.75
C SER A 513 20.46 0.42 -5.06
N SER A 514 19.60 1.32 -5.52
CA SER A 514 18.22 1.37 -5.05
C SER A 514 17.43 0.19 -5.62
N VAL A 515 16.40 -0.17 -4.89
CA VAL A 515 15.53 -1.30 -5.25
C VAL A 515 14.50 -0.88 -6.29
N ALA A 516 14.13 -1.77 -7.21
CA ALA A 516 12.94 -1.65 -8.05
C ALA A 516 11.96 -2.77 -7.73
N VAL A 517 10.68 -2.45 -7.61
CA VAL A 517 9.61 -3.42 -7.42
C VAL A 517 8.69 -3.39 -8.62
N ALA A 518 8.68 -4.46 -9.37
CA ALA A 518 7.86 -4.56 -10.58
C ALA A 518 7.48 -6.01 -10.86
N ASN A 519 6.30 -6.24 -11.43
CA ASN A 519 5.81 -7.57 -11.82
C ASN A 519 5.89 -8.61 -10.69
N GLY A 520 5.68 -8.16 -9.44
CA GLY A 520 5.69 -9.00 -8.24
C GLY A 520 7.06 -9.45 -7.78
N TRP A 521 8.11 -8.79 -8.22
CA TRP A 521 9.48 -9.11 -7.83
C TRP A 521 10.26 -7.86 -7.43
N VAL A 522 11.21 -8.06 -6.55
CA VAL A 522 12.18 -7.06 -6.07
C VAL A 522 13.48 -7.24 -6.83
N TYR A 523 13.97 -6.17 -7.47
CA TYR A 523 15.21 -6.19 -8.25
C TYR A 523 16.20 -5.17 -7.69
N THR A 524 17.47 -5.54 -7.58
CA THR A 524 18.56 -4.62 -7.20
C THR A 524 19.91 -5.14 -7.66
N GLY A 525 20.88 -4.24 -7.78
CA GLY A 525 22.28 -4.59 -7.99
C GLY A 525 23.05 -4.68 -6.67
N GLY A 526 24.02 -5.57 -6.58
CA GLY A 526 24.97 -5.62 -5.46
C GLY A 526 26.40 -5.32 -5.94
N ASP A 527 27.25 -4.80 -5.04
CA ASP A 527 28.66 -4.52 -5.33
C ASP A 527 29.48 -5.81 -5.58
N ASP A 528 28.87 -6.98 -5.43
CA ASP A 528 29.41 -8.28 -5.84
C ASP A 528 29.23 -8.56 -7.35
N GLY A 529 28.67 -7.63 -8.12
CA GLY A 529 28.44 -7.72 -9.54
C GLY A 529 27.20 -8.52 -9.93
N TYR A 530 26.36 -8.89 -8.98
CA TYR A 530 25.11 -9.59 -9.26
C TYR A 530 23.92 -8.65 -9.26
N VAL A 531 23.02 -8.88 -10.23
CA VAL A 531 21.64 -8.41 -10.17
C VAL A 531 20.82 -9.50 -9.50
N TYR A 532 20.05 -9.13 -8.50
CA TYR A 532 19.23 -10.03 -7.70
C TYR A 532 17.75 -9.82 -8.04
N CYS A 533 17.00 -10.93 -8.08
CA CYS A 533 15.55 -10.94 -8.11
C CYS A 533 15.01 -11.71 -6.91
N LEU A 534 14.24 -11.05 -6.06
CA LEU A 534 13.73 -11.61 -4.80
C LEU A 534 12.21 -11.55 -4.76
N ASN A 535 11.62 -12.45 -3.99
CA ASN A 535 10.20 -12.41 -3.65
C ASN A 535 9.92 -11.22 -2.71
N PRO A 536 8.98 -10.33 -3.00
CA PRO A 536 8.72 -9.14 -2.20
C PRO A 536 8.21 -9.44 -0.78
N CYS A 537 7.52 -10.57 -0.59
CA CYS A 537 6.93 -10.94 0.70
C CYS A 537 7.86 -11.75 1.59
N THR A 538 8.69 -12.63 0.99
CA THR A 538 9.53 -13.57 1.76
C THR A 538 11.02 -13.25 1.70
N GLY A 539 11.45 -12.42 0.74
CA GLY A 539 12.88 -12.19 0.47
C GLY A 539 13.60 -13.37 -0.18
N GLU A 540 12.90 -14.46 -0.54
CA GLU A 540 13.52 -15.60 -1.22
C GLU A 540 14.02 -15.22 -2.60
N MET A 541 15.22 -15.68 -2.93
CA MET A 541 15.85 -15.41 -4.22
C MET A 541 15.24 -16.27 -5.33
N LYS A 542 14.68 -15.60 -6.36
CA LYS A 542 14.23 -16.26 -7.59
C LYS A 542 15.41 -16.57 -8.50
N TRP A 543 16.19 -15.55 -8.79
CA TRP A 543 17.42 -15.68 -9.59
C TRP A 543 18.43 -14.59 -9.23
N LYS A 544 19.67 -14.81 -9.60
CA LYS A 544 20.68 -13.76 -9.66
C LYS A 544 21.57 -13.94 -10.89
N THR A 545 21.96 -12.84 -11.51
CA THR A 545 22.75 -12.85 -12.74
C THR A 545 23.98 -11.98 -12.57
N PHE A 546 25.14 -12.52 -12.93
CA PHE A 546 26.40 -11.79 -12.90
C PHE A 546 26.52 -10.91 -14.15
N VAL A 547 26.72 -9.60 -13.96
CA VAL A 547 26.76 -8.60 -15.05
C VAL A 547 28.08 -7.84 -15.12
N ASP A 548 29.06 -8.15 -14.28
CA ASP A 548 30.39 -7.55 -14.35
C ASP A 548 31.37 -8.51 -15.02
N GLY A 549 31.88 -8.13 -16.20
CA GLY A 549 32.82 -8.91 -16.98
C GLY A 549 34.26 -8.43 -16.94
N ASN A 550 34.58 -7.27 -16.40
CA ASN A 550 35.93 -6.71 -16.52
C ASN A 550 36.43 -6.04 -15.21
N LYS A 551 37.43 -6.67 -14.60
CA LYS A 551 38.11 -6.18 -13.40
C LYS A 551 39.09 -5.03 -13.62
N GLU A 552 39.21 -4.48 -14.82
CA GLU A 552 40.25 -3.50 -15.19
C GLU A 552 39.92 -2.07 -14.76
N PHE A 553 38.65 -1.75 -14.39
CA PHE A 553 38.22 -0.40 -13.98
C PHE A 553 37.98 -0.23 -12.47
N THR A 554 38.47 -1.11 -11.61
CA THR A 554 38.23 -1.06 -10.17
C THR A 554 38.96 0.08 -9.48
N PHE A 555 38.26 1.22 -9.31
CA PHE A 555 38.51 2.09 -8.17
C PHE A 555 37.78 1.48 -6.96
N GLY A 556 38.46 0.55 -6.26
CA GLY A 556 38.08 0.02 -4.96
C GLY A 556 36.67 -0.60 -4.87
N ASN A 557 36.49 -1.84 -5.30
CA ASN A 557 35.39 -2.78 -4.94
C ASN A 557 33.91 -2.35 -5.14
N LEU A 558 33.58 -1.28 -5.87
CA LEU A 558 32.19 -0.84 -6.09
C LEU A 558 31.79 -1.17 -7.52
N ILE A 559 30.86 -2.11 -7.73
CA ILE A 559 30.64 -2.71 -9.06
C ILE A 559 29.27 -2.38 -9.67
N LEU A 560 28.20 -2.24 -8.87
CA LEU A 560 26.87 -1.87 -9.36
C LEU A 560 26.24 -0.74 -8.55
N LYS A 561 26.55 0.51 -8.87
CA LYS A 561 25.90 1.69 -8.28
C LYS A 561 24.59 2.04 -8.99
N SER A 562 24.45 1.64 -10.25
CA SER A 562 23.24 1.86 -11.03
C SER A 562 22.03 1.19 -10.38
N SER A 563 20.92 1.90 -10.28
CA SER A 563 19.66 1.31 -9.84
C SER A 563 18.89 0.77 -11.03
N PRO A 564 18.26 -0.43 -10.94
CA PRO A 564 17.57 -1.02 -12.06
C PRO A 564 16.31 -0.25 -12.45
N ALA A 565 16.05 -0.12 -13.76
CA ALA A 565 14.75 0.22 -14.31
C ALA A 565 14.10 -1.05 -14.86
N VAL A 566 12.85 -1.29 -14.49
CA VAL A 566 12.11 -2.49 -14.91
C VAL A 566 10.94 -2.09 -15.78
N ALA A 567 10.97 -2.50 -17.04
CA ALA A 567 9.92 -2.21 -18.01
C ALA A 567 10.01 -3.16 -19.22
N ASN A 568 8.91 -3.31 -19.95
CA ASN A 568 8.85 -4.01 -21.24
C ASN A 568 9.50 -5.42 -21.24
N GLY A 569 9.30 -6.20 -20.19
CA GLY A 569 9.83 -7.57 -20.11
C GLY A 569 11.30 -7.66 -19.70
N ALA A 570 11.95 -6.55 -19.31
CA ALA A 570 13.37 -6.52 -18.99
C ALA A 570 13.71 -5.69 -17.76
N VAL A 571 14.83 -6.06 -17.14
CA VAL A 571 15.54 -5.29 -16.11
C VAL A 571 16.74 -4.64 -16.78
N TYR A 572 16.75 -3.30 -16.83
CA TYR A 572 17.85 -2.53 -17.38
C TYR A 572 18.73 -2.02 -16.24
N ILE A 573 20.06 -2.21 -16.36
CA ILE A 573 21.02 -1.78 -15.35
C ILE A 573 22.37 -1.44 -15.99
N GLY A 574 22.98 -0.34 -15.54
CA GLY A 574 24.32 0.05 -15.93
C GLY A 574 25.37 -0.68 -15.10
N SER A 575 26.57 -0.87 -15.65
CA SER A 575 27.70 -1.48 -14.95
C SER A 575 28.99 -0.67 -15.16
N LEU A 576 29.89 -0.73 -14.18
CA LEU A 576 31.21 -0.11 -14.27
C LEU A 576 32.11 -0.75 -15.32
N ASP A 577 31.73 -1.91 -15.87
CA ASP A 577 32.42 -2.54 -17.02
C ASP A 577 32.15 -1.83 -18.36
N GLY A 578 31.35 -0.75 -18.35
CA GLY A 578 31.03 0.04 -19.52
C GLY A 578 29.88 -0.51 -20.37
N TYR A 579 29.09 -1.44 -19.85
CA TYR A 579 27.91 -1.96 -20.53
C TYR A 579 26.59 -1.58 -19.81
N LEU A 580 25.58 -1.23 -20.61
CA LEU A 580 24.18 -1.32 -20.20
C LEU A 580 23.69 -2.74 -20.49
N TYR A 581 23.12 -3.39 -19.49
CA TYR A 581 22.54 -4.73 -19.60
C TYR A 581 21.02 -4.66 -19.62
N ALA A 582 20.40 -5.53 -20.42
CA ALA A 582 18.99 -5.90 -20.33
C ALA A 582 18.89 -7.38 -19.98
N LEU A 583 18.28 -7.66 -18.85
CA LEU A 583 18.03 -9.02 -18.40
C LEU A 583 16.53 -9.29 -18.51
N ASP A 584 16.19 -10.50 -18.89
CA ASP A 584 14.81 -10.97 -18.81
C ASP A 584 14.32 -10.92 -17.36
N TRP A 585 13.22 -10.26 -17.10
CA TRP A 585 12.75 -10.01 -15.73
C TRP A 585 12.36 -11.28 -14.98
N ASP A 586 11.94 -12.35 -15.72
CA ASP A 586 11.45 -13.59 -15.14
C ASP A 586 12.58 -14.60 -14.88
N THR A 587 13.52 -14.72 -15.80
CA THR A 587 14.57 -15.73 -15.77
C THR A 587 15.95 -15.18 -15.40
N GLY A 588 16.14 -13.87 -15.45
CA GLY A 588 17.45 -13.22 -15.28
C GLY A 588 18.41 -13.42 -16.45
N ALA A 589 18.00 -14.03 -17.56
CA ALA A 589 18.85 -14.23 -18.72
C ALA A 589 19.20 -12.90 -19.39
N ILE A 590 20.46 -12.69 -19.75
CA ILE A 590 20.87 -11.50 -20.49
C ILE A 590 20.28 -11.57 -21.89
N GLN A 591 19.34 -10.66 -22.19
CA GLN A 591 18.70 -10.53 -23.50
C GLN A 591 19.64 -9.84 -24.49
N TRP A 592 20.23 -8.73 -24.05
CA TRP A 592 21.24 -8.00 -24.80
C TRP A 592 22.10 -7.15 -23.86
N LYS A 593 23.22 -6.65 -24.38
CA LYS A 593 24.01 -5.61 -23.71
C LYS A 593 24.56 -4.62 -24.74
N THR A 594 24.66 -3.36 -24.35
CA THR A 594 25.16 -2.27 -25.18
C THR A 594 26.39 -1.68 -24.56
N GLN A 595 27.49 -1.63 -25.33
CA GLN A 595 28.74 -1.02 -24.89
C GLN A 595 28.65 0.50 -25.02
N ALA A 596 28.99 1.21 -23.94
CA ALA A 596 29.30 2.62 -23.91
C ALA A 596 30.81 2.85 -23.97
N GLY A 597 31.26 4.11 -24.06
CA GLY A 597 32.66 4.44 -24.11
C GLY A 597 33.41 4.36 -22.78
N GLY A 598 32.70 4.21 -21.65
CA GLY A 598 33.23 4.12 -20.31
C GLY A 598 32.19 3.65 -19.27
N PRO A 599 32.51 3.71 -17.96
CA PRO A 599 31.65 3.24 -16.90
C PRO A 599 30.26 3.85 -16.92
N ILE A 600 29.26 3.07 -16.49
CA ILE A 600 27.85 3.48 -16.36
C ILE A 600 27.45 3.41 -14.89
N GLU A 601 27.56 4.54 -14.17
CA GLU A 601 27.09 4.66 -12.79
C GLU A 601 25.62 5.13 -12.74
N SER A 602 25.15 5.78 -13.81
CA SER A 602 23.79 6.29 -13.90
C SER A 602 22.75 5.17 -13.88
N SER A 603 21.62 5.44 -13.26
CA SER A 603 20.44 4.58 -13.35
C SER A 603 19.74 4.83 -14.68
N PRO A 604 19.42 3.78 -15.47
CA PRO A 604 18.77 3.94 -16.77
C PRO A 604 17.29 4.34 -16.60
N ALA A 605 16.81 5.23 -17.48
CA ALA A 605 15.39 5.56 -17.61
C ALA A 605 14.76 4.88 -18.82
N TYR A 606 13.53 4.38 -18.69
CA TYR A 606 12.77 3.79 -19.79
C TYR A 606 11.56 4.65 -20.15
N ALA A 607 11.42 4.98 -21.42
CA ALA A 607 10.21 5.61 -21.96
C ALA A 607 10.07 5.32 -23.46
N ASP A 608 8.84 5.22 -23.95
CA ASP A 608 8.49 5.11 -25.38
C ASP A 608 9.26 4.01 -26.16
N GLY A 609 9.49 2.85 -25.53
CA GLY A 609 10.19 1.72 -26.16
C GLY A 609 11.71 1.91 -26.29
N ALA A 610 12.28 2.86 -25.56
CA ALA A 610 13.71 3.12 -25.51
C ALA A 610 14.23 3.21 -24.07
N VAL A 611 15.54 2.97 -23.92
CA VAL A 611 16.26 3.13 -22.67
C VAL A 611 17.27 4.27 -22.82
N TYR A 612 17.30 5.14 -21.82
CA TYR A 612 18.18 6.30 -21.75
C TYR A 612 19.13 6.15 -20.57
N PHE A 613 20.39 6.41 -20.80
CA PHE A 613 21.42 6.35 -19.75
C PHE A 613 22.56 7.31 -20.05
N THR A 614 23.38 7.58 -19.05
CA THR A 614 24.61 8.37 -19.20
C THR A 614 25.83 7.49 -18.92
N ALA A 615 26.93 7.76 -19.60
CA ALA A 615 28.20 7.04 -19.42
C ALA A 615 29.35 8.03 -19.31
N GLU A 616 30.34 7.67 -18.48
CA GLU A 616 31.58 8.43 -18.32
C GLU A 616 32.57 8.04 -19.41
N GLU A 617 32.74 8.88 -20.39
CA GLU A 617 33.80 8.64 -21.42
C GLU A 617 35.06 9.44 -21.09
N PRO A 618 36.25 9.00 -21.55
CA PRO A 618 37.47 9.77 -21.40
C PRO A 618 37.30 11.17 -22.01
N ASP A 619 37.46 12.19 -21.17
CA ASP A 619 37.34 13.60 -21.54
C ASP A 619 35.91 14.11 -21.89
N THR A 620 34.86 13.29 -21.84
CA THR A 620 33.46 13.72 -22.08
C THR A 620 32.46 12.89 -21.29
N GLY A 621 31.31 13.45 -21.05
CA GLY A 621 30.13 12.68 -20.62
C GLY A 621 29.21 12.41 -21.83
N MET A 622 28.57 11.28 -21.87
CA MET A 622 27.70 10.90 -22.99
C MET A 622 26.30 10.52 -22.49
N VAL A 623 25.28 11.02 -23.20
CA VAL A 623 23.90 10.58 -23.05
C VAL A 623 23.55 9.66 -24.20
N TYR A 624 22.97 8.51 -23.90
CA TYR A 624 22.59 7.51 -24.90
C TYR A 624 21.09 7.28 -24.91
N LYS A 625 20.57 7.03 -26.12
CA LYS A 625 19.28 6.39 -26.35
C LYS A 625 19.48 5.07 -27.07
N VAL A 626 18.94 3.98 -26.50
CA VAL A 626 18.99 2.66 -27.14
C VAL A 626 17.58 2.09 -27.29
N ASN A 627 17.38 1.27 -28.31
CA ASN A 627 16.13 0.52 -28.47
C ASN A 627 16.00 -0.52 -27.36
N SER A 628 14.90 -0.51 -26.64
CA SER A 628 14.70 -1.39 -25.45
C SER A 628 14.68 -2.89 -25.75
N SER A 629 14.29 -3.28 -26.97
CA SER A 629 14.20 -4.69 -27.36
C SER A 629 15.51 -5.25 -27.95
N THR A 630 16.38 -4.41 -28.51
CA THR A 630 17.57 -4.87 -29.24
C THR A 630 18.89 -4.34 -28.69
N GLY A 631 18.86 -3.33 -27.82
CA GLY A 631 20.05 -2.62 -27.35
C GLY A 631 20.72 -1.72 -28.41
N ALA A 632 20.17 -1.61 -29.64
CA ALA A 632 20.78 -0.81 -30.68
C ALA A 632 20.75 0.68 -30.32
N VAL A 633 21.92 1.34 -30.39
CA VAL A 633 22.03 2.79 -30.19
C VAL A 633 21.24 3.51 -31.27
N GLN A 634 20.31 4.35 -30.88
CA GLN A 634 19.49 5.16 -31.78
C GLN A 634 20.10 6.57 -31.97
N TRP A 635 20.56 7.15 -30.88
CA TRP A 635 21.37 8.36 -30.89
C TRP A 635 22.22 8.47 -29.62
N ASN A 636 23.23 9.32 -29.65
CA ASN A 636 23.99 9.75 -28.48
C ASN A 636 24.24 11.27 -28.56
N PHE A 637 24.47 11.86 -27.39
CA PHE A 637 24.77 13.28 -27.23
C PHE A 637 25.98 13.46 -26.31
N SER A 638 26.98 14.27 -26.74
CA SER A 638 28.17 14.56 -25.95
C SER A 638 27.96 15.78 -25.08
N ILE A 639 28.11 15.61 -23.76
CA ILE A 639 28.14 16.73 -22.81
C ILE A 639 29.55 17.36 -22.85
N ALA A 640 29.62 18.66 -23.06
CA ALA A 640 30.88 19.36 -23.27
C ALA A 640 31.83 19.28 -22.08
N TYR A 641 33.11 18.98 -22.33
CA TYR A 641 34.19 18.99 -21.36
C TYR A 641 34.56 20.43 -20.96
N ARG A 642 34.78 20.66 -19.67
CA ARG A 642 35.33 21.93 -19.15
C ARG A 642 36.80 21.77 -18.79
N PRO A 643 37.74 22.38 -19.51
CA PRO A 643 39.16 22.18 -19.32
C PRO A 643 39.76 22.82 -18.06
N SER A 644 39.01 23.52 -17.24
CA SER A 644 39.48 24.23 -16.05
C SER A 644 39.78 23.37 -14.85
N PHE A 645 39.45 22.06 -14.86
CA PHE A 645 39.72 21.12 -13.79
C PHE A 645 40.62 19.98 -14.25
N THR A 646 41.82 19.89 -13.72
CA THR A 646 42.76 18.80 -13.96
C THR A 646 42.47 17.64 -13.03
N GLY A 647 41.91 16.55 -13.58
CA GLY A 647 41.88 15.23 -12.98
C GLY A 647 40.56 14.79 -12.40
N GLY A 648 39.74 14.14 -13.18
CA GLY A 648 38.55 13.39 -12.75
C GLY A 648 37.65 13.07 -13.94
N ASN A 649 37.12 11.88 -13.96
CA ASN A 649 36.06 11.48 -14.89
C ASN A 649 34.82 12.38 -14.65
N GLN A 650 34.07 12.71 -15.71
CA GLN A 650 32.82 13.41 -15.58
C GLN A 650 31.75 12.47 -15.00
N MET A 651 31.45 12.56 -13.72
CA MET A 651 30.27 11.91 -13.16
C MET A 651 29.01 12.58 -13.72
N LEU A 652 28.05 11.76 -14.13
CA LEU A 652 26.80 12.23 -14.74
C LEU A 652 25.60 11.82 -13.90
N GLY A 653 24.64 12.73 -13.79
CA GLY A 653 23.35 12.41 -13.21
C GLY A 653 22.57 11.43 -14.08
N SER A 654 21.71 10.67 -13.47
CA SER A 654 20.80 9.76 -14.19
C SER A 654 19.77 10.56 -14.99
N PRO A 655 19.46 10.16 -16.22
CA PRO A 655 18.51 10.88 -17.06
C PRO A 655 17.09 10.73 -16.51
N SER A 656 16.26 11.76 -16.76
CA SER A 656 14.81 11.68 -16.59
C SER A 656 14.12 12.01 -17.91
N VAL A 657 12.94 11.42 -18.14
CA VAL A 657 12.24 11.52 -19.43
C VAL A 657 10.82 12.02 -19.18
N ALA A 658 10.49 13.14 -19.80
CA ALA A 658 9.15 13.72 -19.74
C ALA A 658 8.89 14.67 -20.91
N ASP A 659 7.64 14.86 -21.30
CA ASP A 659 7.19 15.86 -22.29
C ASP A 659 7.97 15.84 -23.63
N GLY A 660 8.29 14.63 -24.12
CA GLY A 660 9.05 14.47 -25.36
C GLY A 660 10.52 14.88 -25.26
N LYS A 661 11.06 15.00 -24.04
CA LYS A 661 12.43 15.45 -23.76
C LYS A 661 13.16 14.46 -22.87
N VAL A 662 14.49 14.44 -23.02
CA VAL A 662 15.42 13.77 -22.09
C VAL A 662 16.18 14.86 -21.35
N PHE A 663 16.11 14.83 -20.03
CA PHE A 663 16.85 15.74 -19.18
C PHE A 663 18.07 15.02 -18.63
N ALA A 664 19.23 15.61 -18.77
CA ALA A 664 20.51 15.07 -18.30
C ALA A 664 21.31 16.15 -17.58
N SER A 665 22.20 15.75 -16.68
CA SER A 665 23.05 16.65 -15.92
C SER A 665 24.50 16.16 -15.86
N SER A 666 25.44 17.11 -15.70
CA SER A 666 26.84 16.83 -15.39
C SER A 666 27.16 17.18 -13.93
N ASN A 667 28.24 16.64 -13.39
CA ASN A 667 28.76 17.00 -12.07
C ASN A 667 29.32 18.45 -11.98
N TRP A 668 29.24 19.21 -13.08
CA TRP A 668 29.67 20.61 -13.16
C TRP A 668 28.48 21.60 -13.10
N GLY A 669 27.28 21.10 -12.79
CA GLY A 669 26.07 21.94 -12.74
C GLY A 669 25.50 22.27 -14.11
N ASP A 670 25.89 21.55 -15.17
CA ASP A 670 25.24 21.68 -16.46
C ASP A 670 24.00 20.82 -16.55
N TYR A 671 22.91 21.38 -17.02
CA TYR A 671 21.64 20.71 -17.26
C TYR A 671 21.20 20.88 -18.71
N TYR A 672 20.89 19.78 -19.35
CA TYR A 672 20.47 19.71 -20.75
C TYR A 672 19.06 19.20 -20.88
N ALA A 673 18.28 19.78 -21.79
CA ALA A 673 17.11 19.15 -22.34
C ALA A 673 17.38 18.78 -23.80
N LEU A 674 17.20 17.50 -24.10
CA LEU A 674 17.41 16.96 -25.44
C LEU A 674 16.08 16.51 -26.04
N ASP A 675 15.91 16.67 -27.32
CA ASP A 675 14.76 16.14 -28.04
C ASP A 675 14.78 14.59 -27.99
N ILE A 676 13.71 13.99 -27.54
CA ILE A 676 13.61 12.55 -27.30
C ILE A 676 13.82 11.70 -28.56
N GLN A 677 13.48 12.23 -29.75
CA GLN A 677 13.57 11.49 -31.02
C GLN A 677 14.94 11.62 -31.67
N THR A 678 15.51 12.80 -31.62
CA THR A 678 16.72 13.12 -32.39
C THR A 678 17.99 13.22 -31.53
N GLY A 679 17.86 13.42 -30.22
CA GLY A 679 18.97 13.72 -29.33
C GLY A 679 19.52 15.14 -29.49
N ALA A 680 18.84 16.00 -30.26
CA ALA A 680 19.29 17.38 -30.44
C ALA A 680 19.06 18.19 -29.13
N GLU A 681 20.04 19.03 -28.81
CA GLU A 681 19.92 19.98 -27.70
C GLU A 681 18.78 20.99 -27.98
N LEU A 682 17.83 21.03 -27.03
CA LEU A 682 16.74 22.02 -27.06
C LEU A 682 17.10 23.25 -26.26
N TRP A 683 17.72 23.07 -25.13
CA TRP A 683 18.28 24.10 -24.28
C TRP A 683 19.33 23.55 -23.33
N HIS A 684 20.15 24.45 -22.82
CA HIS A 684 21.23 24.21 -21.86
C HIS A 684 21.12 25.26 -20.73
N PHE A 685 20.96 24.77 -19.49
CA PHE A 685 21.08 25.61 -18.31
C PHE A 685 22.47 25.42 -17.70
N TYR A 686 23.11 26.54 -17.41
CA TYR A 686 24.49 26.59 -17.00
C TYR A 686 24.69 27.59 -15.87
N ASP A 687 25.36 27.14 -14.80
CA ASP A 687 25.91 28.04 -13.78
C ASP A 687 27.42 28.11 -13.88
N ASP A 688 27.95 29.30 -14.20
CA ASP A 688 29.39 29.52 -14.28
C ASP A 688 30.09 29.66 -12.92
N THR A 689 29.33 29.69 -11.85
CA THR A 689 29.81 29.76 -10.46
C THR A 689 29.97 28.38 -9.79
N ALA A 690 29.46 27.32 -10.40
CA ALA A 690 29.55 25.97 -9.87
C ALA A 690 31.02 25.45 -9.87
N THR A 691 31.59 25.22 -8.71
CA THR A 691 32.99 24.81 -8.54
C THR A 691 33.19 23.40 -7.99
N GLU A 692 32.11 22.65 -7.70
CA GLU A 692 32.14 21.37 -7.00
C GLU A 692 31.16 20.35 -7.59
N PHE A 693 31.39 19.06 -7.28
CA PHE A 693 30.67 17.92 -7.80
C PHE A 693 29.18 17.93 -7.41
N ILE A 694 28.29 18.11 -8.37
CA ILE A 694 26.84 17.99 -8.20
C ILE A 694 26.33 16.91 -9.12
N VAL A 695 25.97 15.76 -8.58
CA VAL A 695 25.35 14.66 -9.36
C VAL A 695 23.90 14.56 -8.97
N SER A 696 23.09 15.47 -9.49
CA SER A 696 21.64 15.52 -9.23
C SER A 696 20.87 15.38 -10.54
N SER A 697 19.86 14.53 -10.52
CA SER A 697 18.95 14.36 -11.66
C SER A 697 17.78 15.34 -11.56
N PRO A 698 17.41 16.05 -12.64
CA PRO A 698 16.31 17.01 -12.64
C PRO A 698 14.93 16.35 -12.55
N ILE A 699 13.92 17.12 -12.09
CA ILE A 699 12.51 16.74 -12.08
C ILE A 699 11.76 17.63 -13.05
N TRP A 700 10.88 17.05 -13.88
CA TRP A 700 9.94 17.81 -14.68
C TRP A 700 8.52 17.70 -14.11
N VAL A 701 7.85 18.84 -13.94
CA VAL A 701 6.44 18.91 -13.50
C VAL A 701 5.75 20.08 -14.19
N ASP A 702 4.70 19.82 -14.93
CA ASP A 702 3.80 20.83 -15.51
C ASP A 702 4.52 21.97 -16.26
N GLY A 703 5.55 21.64 -17.04
CA GLY A 703 6.31 22.62 -17.83
C GLY A 703 7.43 23.30 -17.06
N VAL A 704 7.69 22.94 -15.82
CA VAL A 704 8.79 23.44 -14.99
C VAL A 704 9.78 22.32 -14.72
N VAL A 705 11.06 22.60 -14.82
CA VAL A 705 12.14 21.68 -14.41
C VAL A 705 12.76 22.19 -13.12
N TYR A 706 12.76 21.36 -12.09
CA TYR A 706 13.46 21.61 -10.83
C TYR A 706 14.82 20.95 -10.88
N LEU A 707 15.85 21.71 -10.60
CA LEU A 707 17.23 21.26 -10.63
C LEU A 707 18.01 21.81 -9.43
N ILE A 708 19.08 21.14 -9.08
CA ILE A 708 19.96 21.54 -7.98
C ILE A 708 21.21 22.22 -8.54
N ASP A 709 21.46 23.40 -8.06
CA ASP A 709 22.62 24.18 -8.37
C ASP A 709 23.42 24.47 -7.08
N LYS A 710 24.33 23.55 -6.77
CA LYS A 710 25.21 23.52 -5.57
C LYS A 710 24.49 23.77 -4.23
N PHE A 711 24.06 25.00 -3.97
CA PHE A 711 23.37 25.44 -2.75
C PHE A 711 21.91 25.83 -3.01
N ASP A 712 21.52 25.85 -4.27
CA ASP A 712 20.24 26.36 -4.70
C ASP A 712 19.36 25.27 -5.28
N LEU A 713 18.07 25.35 -4.98
CA LEU A 713 17.04 24.75 -5.81
C LEU A 713 16.61 25.77 -6.86
N ALA A 714 16.78 25.47 -8.13
CA ALA A 714 16.33 26.30 -9.22
C ALA A 714 15.12 25.70 -9.92
N ALA A 715 14.16 26.55 -10.28
CA ALA A 715 13.07 26.22 -11.18
C ALA A 715 13.31 26.90 -12.52
N VAL A 716 13.32 26.14 -13.61
CA VAL A 716 13.50 26.62 -14.96
C VAL A 716 12.32 26.27 -15.84
N ASN A 717 12.07 27.08 -16.84
CA ASN A 717 11.03 26.80 -17.83
C ASN A 717 11.43 25.58 -18.67
N GLY A 718 10.63 24.50 -18.64
CA GLY A 718 10.94 23.23 -19.30
C GLY A 718 11.02 23.28 -20.82
N THR A 719 10.52 24.37 -21.47
CA THR A 719 10.60 24.56 -22.90
C THR A 719 11.83 25.40 -23.32
N THR A 720 12.20 26.40 -22.51
CA THR A 720 13.25 27.37 -22.88
C THR A 720 14.53 27.27 -22.08
N GLY A 721 14.54 26.54 -20.95
CA GLY A 721 15.65 26.50 -20.00
C GLY A 721 15.84 27.77 -19.19
N SER A 722 14.97 28.78 -19.35
CA SER A 722 15.13 30.07 -18.67
C SER A 722 14.76 29.92 -17.19
N ALA A 723 15.59 30.51 -16.30
CA ALA A 723 15.30 30.50 -14.86
C ALA A 723 13.97 31.22 -14.56
N ILE A 724 13.15 30.59 -13.73
CA ILE A 724 11.90 31.17 -13.19
C ILE A 724 12.20 31.75 -11.81
N TRP A 725 12.81 30.96 -10.96
CA TRP A 725 13.30 31.37 -9.64
C TRP A 725 14.43 30.44 -9.18
N SER A 726 15.24 30.91 -8.23
CA SER A 726 16.24 30.15 -7.53
C SER A 726 16.13 30.42 -6.02
N LYS A 727 16.36 29.41 -5.21
CA LYS A 727 16.25 29.48 -3.76
C LYS A 727 17.50 28.91 -3.10
N TYR A 728 18.26 29.80 -2.47
CA TYR A 728 19.42 29.46 -1.67
C TYR A 728 19.01 28.74 -0.39
N THR A 729 19.58 27.55 -0.15
CA THR A 729 19.29 26.72 1.02
C THR A 729 20.33 26.86 2.14
N GLY A 730 21.51 27.36 1.83
CA GLY A 730 22.62 27.50 2.76
C GLY A 730 23.50 26.27 2.91
N ASP A 731 23.05 25.11 2.41
CA ASP A 731 23.70 23.81 2.52
C ASP A 731 24.00 23.24 1.13
N GLU A 732 25.06 22.43 1.04
CA GLU A 732 25.39 21.72 -0.19
C GLU A 732 24.39 20.60 -0.47
N LEU A 733 23.97 20.50 -1.71
CA LEU A 733 22.97 19.56 -2.21
C LEU A 733 23.64 18.57 -3.18
N TYR A 734 23.64 17.28 -2.84
CA TYR A 734 24.27 16.24 -3.66
C TYR A 734 23.29 15.18 -4.17
N VAL A 735 22.07 15.18 -3.66
CA VAL A 735 21.08 14.16 -4.00
C VAL A 735 19.93 14.74 -4.82
N SER A 736 19.32 13.92 -5.67
CA SER A 736 18.22 14.36 -6.50
C SER A 736 17.00 14.75 -5.67
N PRO A 737 16.31 15.86 -6.00
CA PRO A 737 15.09 16.26 -5.31
C PRO A 737 13.92 15.34 -5.67
N SER A 738 12.82 15.45 -4.91
CA SER A 738 11.54 14.79 -5.21
C SER A 738 10.39 15.78 -5.07
N TYR A 739 9.29 15.54 -5.77
CA TYR A 739 8.15 16.45 -5.84
C TYR A 739 6.86 15.74 -5.40
N ALA A 740 6.03 16.45 -4.65
CA ALA A 740 4.65 16.04 -4.39
C ALA A 740 3.76 17.25 -4.08
N ASP A 741 2.59 17.32 -4.71
CA ASP A 741 1.51 18.25 -4.37
C ASP A 741 1.99 19.70 -4.16
N GLY A 742 2.68 20.27 -5.17
CA GLY A 742 3.20 21.65 -5.10
C GLY A 742 4.41 21.86 -4.19
N LYS A 743 5.06 20.78 -3.74
CA LYS A 743 6.20 20.82 -2.83
C LYS A 743 7.41 20.11 -3.42
N VAL A 744 8.60 20.63 -3.19
CA VAL A 744 9.87 19.96 -3.47
C VAL A 744 10.55 19.58 -2.17
N TYR A 745 11.01 18.35 -2.10
CA TYR A 745 11.71 17.76 -0.96
C TYR A 745 13.17 17.58 -1.31
N MET A 746 14.04 18.02 -0.44
CA MET A 746 15.49 17.97 -0.60
C MET A 746 16.19 17.52 0.66
N VAL A 747 17.31 16.81 0.47
CA VAL A 747 18.19 16.38 1.55
C VAL A 747 19.58 16.98 1.30
N THR A 748 20.22 17.48 2.35
CA THR A 748 21.52 18.15 2.25
C THR A 748 22.65 17.30 2.82
N SER A 749 23.88 17.58 2.42
CA SER A 749 25.09 17.00 2.99
C SER A 749 25.26 17.31 4.49
N GLN A 750 24.63 18.37 4.99
CA GLN A 750 24.69 18.83 6.38
C GLN A 750 23.54 18.31 7.23
N ARG A 751 22.86 17.23 6.81
CA ARG A 751 21.81 16.51 7.56
C ARG A 751 20.45 17.20 7.59
N HIS A 752 20.24 18.29 6.84
CA HIS A 752 18.95 18.95 6.78
C HIS A 752 18.09 18.35 5.69
N ILE A 753 16.80 18.32 5.96
CA ILE A 753 15.74 17.99 5.02
C ILE A 753 14.88 19.24 4.88
N PHE A 754 14.69 19.73 3.67
CA PHE A 754 13.84 20.89 3.40
C PHE A 754 12.62 20.48 2.60
N VAL A 755 11.49 21.09 2.94
CA VAL A 755 10.27 21.09 2.14
C VAL A 755 10.01 22.51 1.67
N LEU A 756 9.97 22.70 0.35
CA LEU A 756 9.79 24.00 -0.28
C LEU A 756 8.46 24.04 -1.04
N ASP A 757 7.70 25.10 -0.86
CA ASP A 757 6.48 25.34 -1.62
C ASP A 757 6.83 26.03 -2.96
N VAL A 758 6.55 25.36 -4.07
CA VAL A 758 6.87 25.87 -5.41
C VAL A 758 5.98 27.04 -5.82
N ASN A 759 4.75 27.10 -5.30
CA ASN A 759 3.79 28.15 -5.62
C ASN A 759 4.17 29.49 -4.99
N SER A 760 4.95 29.47 -3.93
CA SER A 760 5.48 30.68 -3.26
C SER A 760 6.89 31.08 -3.71
N GLY A 761 7.40 30.51 -4.83
CA GLY A 761 8.75 30.76 -5.33
C GLY A 761 9.84 30.02 -4.55
N GLY A 762 9.56 28.82 -4.08
CA GLY A 762 10.51 27.96 -3.36
C GLY A 762 10.73 28.35 -1.91
N ASN A 763 9.75 28.94 -1.23
CA ASN A 763 9.88 29.21 0.20
C ASN A 763 9.90 27.92 1.01
N VAL A 764 10.85 27.83 1.94
CA VAL A 764 10.93 26.71 2.88
C VAL A 764 9.73 26.77 3.82
N ILE A 765 8.90 25.73 3.79
CA ILE A 765 7.71 25.60 4.63
C ILE A 765 7.93 24.64 5.80
N ALA A 766 8.87 23.71 5.66
CA ALA A 766 9.27 22.81 6.74
C ALA A 766 10.72 22.38 6.61
N ASN A 767 11.30 22.01 7.74
CA ASN A 767 12.61 21.37 7.81
C ASN A 767 12.65 20.28 8.88
N ALA A 768 13.58 19.34 8.71
CA ALA A 768 13.91 18.30 9.68
C ALA A 768 15.40 17.99 9.60
N THR A 769 15.90 17.18 10.52
CA THR A 769 17.30 16.76 10.54
C THR A 769 17.43 15.27 10.78
N THR A 770 18.44 14.65 10.14
CA THR A 770 18.92 13.30 10.44
C THR A 770 20.12 13.35 11.39
N LEU A 771 20.57 12.19 11.89
CA LEU A 771 21.75 12.15 12.79
C LEU A 771 23.08 12.24 12.01
N SER A 772 23.09 11.94 10.71
CA SER A 772 24.26 12.05 9.83
C SER A 772 23.82 12.55 8.43
N SER A 773 24.79 12.79 7.54
CA SER A 773 24.52 13.09 6.14
C SER A 773 23.78 11.95 5.43
N SER A 774 23.05 12.28 4.37
CA SER A 774 22.39 11.30 3.52
C SER A 774 22.82 11.45 2.07
N TRP A 775 23.00 10.30 1.39
CA TRP A 775 23.23 10.19 -0.05
C TRP A 775 22.02 9.59 -0.76
N SER A 776 20.96 9.31 -0.02
CA SER A 776 19.69 8.80 -0.49
C SER A 776 18.80 9.94 -0.98
N SER A 777 18.27 9.82 -2.17
CA SER A 777 17.21 10.72 -2.65
C SER A 777 15.91 10.51 -1.85
N PRO A 778 15.16 11.59 -1.58
CA PRO A 778 13.89 11.48 -0.87
C PRO A 778 12.90 10.60 -1.64
N THR A 779 12.23 9.70 -0.95
CA THR A 779 11.13 8.89 -1.48
C THR A 779 9.83 9.32 -0.84
N ILE A 780 8.83 9.62 -1.64
CA ILE A 780 7.54 10.12 -1.15
C ILE A 780 6.46 9.11 -1.49
N ALA A 781 5.93 8.48 -0.48
CA ALA A 781 4.80 7.56 -0.59
C ALA A 781 3.97 7.61 0.69
N ASN A 782 2.69 7.28 0.59
CA ASN A 782 1.81 7.16 1.75
C ASN A 782 1.69 8.46 2.58
N ASN A 783 1.76 9.61 1.95
CA ASN A 783 1.88 10.93 2.60
C ASN A 783 3.04 10.99 3.62
N ARG A 784 4.13 10.29 3.33
CA ARG A 784 5.33 10.19 4.16
C ARG A 784 6.57 10.39 3.31
N LEU A 785 7.66 10.73 3.99
CA LEU A 785 8.97 10.87 3.39
C LEU A 785 9.90 9.82 3.97
N TYR A 786 10.55 9.04 3.11
CA TYR A 786 11.50 8.01 3.49
C TYR A 786 12.89 8.38 2.98
N ILE A 787 13.90 8.21 3.82
CA ILE A 787 15.29 8.57 3.52
C ILE A 787 16.24 7.56 4.15
N GLY A 788 17.17 7.04 3.37
CA GLY A 788 18.35 6.32 3.87
C GLY A 788 19.40 7.29 4.41
N CYS A 789 20.19 6.89 5.40
CA CYS A 789 21.16 7.77 6.04
C CYS A 789 22.47 7.06 6.37
N ASN A 790 23.57 7.83 6.39
CA ASN A 790 24.90 7.33 6.72
C ASN A 790 25.07 6.98 8.21
N ASP A 791 24.09 7.29 9.06
CA ASP A 791 24.04 6.85 10.47
C ASP A 791 23.46 5.43 10.63
N TRP A 792 23.36 4.68 9.52
CA TRP A 792 22.88 3.30 9.47
C TRP A 792 21.37 3.18 9.72
N ASN A 793 20.61 4.25 9.49
CA ASN A 793 19.16 4.21 9.62
C ASN A 793 18.45 4.53 8.32
N VAL A 794 17.26 3.94 8.15
CA VAL A 794 16.21 4.49 7.31
C VAL A 794 15.24 5.26 8.19
N TYR A 795 14.94 6.49 7.79
CA TYR A 795 13.97 7.37 8.45
C TYR A 795 12.68 7.40 7.68
N CYS A 796 11.59 7.38 8.40
CA CYS A 796 10.27 7.74 7.90
C CYS A 796 9.79 8.99 8.62
N PHE A 797 9.45 10.01 7.85
CA PHE A 797 8.84 11.24 8.36
C PHE A 797 7.37 11.28 7.94
N LYS A 798 6.52 11.76 8.84
CA LYS A 798 5.10 12.00 8.60
C LYS A 798 4.73 13.44 8.84
N GLU A 799 3.58 13.84 8.37
CA GLU A 799 3.00 15.14 8.69
C GLU A 799 2.69 15.26 10.19
N ASN A 800 3.07 16.38 10.79
CA ASN A 800 2.68 16.72 12.15
C ASN A 800 1.38 17.52 12.06
N ILE A 801 0.27 16.87 12.30
CA ILE A 801 -1.06 17.51 12.31
C ILE A 801 -1.15 18.33 13.61
N THR A 802 -0.66 19.58 13.58
CA THR A 802 -1.00 20.55 14.60
C THR A 802 -2.44 20.99 14.35
N SER A 803 -3.35 20.69 15.26
CA SER A 803 -4.72 21.18 15.22
C SER A 803 -4.74 22.71 15.12
N THR A 804 -4.93 23.25 13.91
CA THR A 804 -5.37 24.64 13.78
C THR A 804 -6.81 24.70 14.28
N SER A 805 -6.98 25.27 15.46
CA SER A 805 -8.26 25.55 16.05
C SER A 805 -9.11 26.39 15.09
N ASN A 806 -10.12 25.78 14.48
CA ASN A 806 -11.24 26.53 13.93
C ASN A 806 -11.99 27.18 15.10
N SER A 807 -11.73 28.45 15.34
CA SER A 807 -12.54 29.28 16.18
C SER A 807 -13.85 29.59 15.45
N GLN A 808 -14.90 28.84 15.75
CA GLN A 808 -16.28 29.29 15.88
C GLN A 808 -17.20 28.09 16.10
N LEU A 809 -17.42 27.81 17.38
CA LEU A 809 -18.72 27.40 17.91
C LEU A 809 -18.61 27.52 19.43
N ASP A 810 -19.21 28.57 19.95
CA ASP A 810 -19.42 28.79 21.38
C ASP A 810 -20.32 27.70 21.97
N ALA A 811 -19.72 26.82 22.72
CA ALA A 811 -20.34 26.17 23.86
C ALA A 811 -19.20 25.76 24.79
N THR A 812 -18.96 26.55 25.81
CA THR A 812 -17.98 26.31 26.85
C THR A 812 -18.29 25.01 27.60
N PRO A 813 -17.48 23.94 27.48
CA PRO A 813 -17.45 22.90 28.50
C PRO A 813 -16.73 23.48 29.72
N THR A 814 -17.28 23.33 30.90
CA THR A 814 -16.62 23.63 32.17
C THR A 814 -15.23 22.96 32.20
N PRO A 815 -14.17 23.72 32.55
CA PRO A 815 -12.83 23.13 32.62
C PRO A 815 -12.78 22.05 33.70
N LEU A 816 -12.32 20.88 33.35
CA LEU A 816 -11.82 19.91 34.32
C LEU A 816 -10.68 20.58 35.09
N GLU A 817 -10.76 20.60 36.40
CA GLU A 817 -9.71 21.15 37.24
C GLU A 817 -8.36 20.46 36.95
N PRO A 818 -7.27 21.23 36.86
CA PRO A 818 -5.96 20.62 36.61
C PRO A 818 -5.56 19.75 37.81
N PHE A 819 -4.99 18.61 37.54
CA PHE A 819 -4.44 17.66 38.49
C PHE A 819 -3.59 18.41 39.53
N THR A 820 -3.98 18.33 40.77
CA THR A 820 -3.35 19.07 41.88
C THR A 820 -2.14 18.27 42.42
N TRP A 821 -1.21 18.94 43.09
CA TRP A 821 -0.14 18.31 43.85
C TRP A 821 -0.62 17.21 44.83
N ARG A 822 -1.85 17.29 45.23
CA ARG A 822 -2.52 16.33 46.11
C ARG A 822 -2.79 15.01 45.40
N ASP A 823 -3.15 15.06 44.14
CA ASP A 823 -3.42 13.87 43.31
C ASP A 823 -2.11 13.12 42.97
N TYR A 824 -1.02 13.87 42.71
CA TYR A 824 0.32 13.32 42.59
C TYR A 824 0.81 12.66 43.88
N ALA A 825 0.54 13.27 45.05
CA ALA A 825 0.92 12.69 46.32
C ALA A 825 0.18 11.37 46.61
N ILE A 826 -1.10 11.28 46.21
CA ILE A 826 -1.89 10.03 46.38
C ILE A 826 -1.32 8.92 45.48
N ILE A 827 -0.96 9.21 44.22
CA ILE A 827 -0.38 8.23 43.30
C ILE A 827 0.97 7.74 43.81
N VAL A 828 1.85 8.63 44.24
CA VAL A 828 3.15 8.29 44.80
C VAL A 828 3.01 7.49 46.07
N ALA A 829 2.09 7.83 46.98
CA ALA A 829 1.83 7.08 48.20
C ALA A 829 1.28 5.67 47.90
N THR A 830 0.42 5.53 46.91
CA THR A 830 -0.13 4.23 46.48
C THR A 830 0.96 3.32 45.93
N ILE A 831 1.84 3.84 45.07
CA ILE A 831 2.99 3.11 44.52
C ILE A 831 3.95 2.71 45.65
N ALA A 832 4.23 3.57 46.61
CA ALA A 832 5.09 3.27 47.77
C ALA A 832 4.49 2.14 48.62
N ILE A 833 3.20 2.13 48.86
CA ILE A 833 2.51 1.06 49.60
C ILE A 833 2.60 -0.27 48.84
N ILE A 834 2.40 -0.27 47.53
CA ILE A 834 2.54 -1.48 46.68
C ILE A 834 3.96 -2.05 46.76
N LEU A 835 4.97 -1.19 46.69
CA LEU A 835 6.37 -1.60 46.81
C LEU A 835 6.72 -2.17 48.19
N ILE A 836 6.17 -1.58 49.27
CA ILE A 836 6.34 -2.10 50.62
C ILE A 836 5.68 -3.48 50.75
N VAL A 837 4.47 -3.68 50.22
CA VAL A 837 3.77 -4.96 50.25
C VAL A 837 4.54 -6.03 49.45
N LEU A 838 5.02 -5.69 48.27
CA LEU A 838 5.83 -6.59 47.46
C LEU A 838 7.14 -6.95 48.15
N SER A 839 7.78 -5.99 48.80
CA SER A 839 9.01 -6.23 49.57
C SER A 839 8.77 -7.17 50.78
N VAL A 840 7.64 -7.05 51.48
CA VAL A 840 7.25 -7.93 52.59
C VAL A 840 6.93 -9.34 52.07
N ILE A 841 6.25 -9.44 50.93
CA ILE A 841 5.95 -10.74 50.31
C ILE A 841 7.26 -11.44 49.88
N LEU A 842 8.18 -10.70 49.27
CA LEU A 842 9.48 -11.24 48.84
C LEU A 842 10.33 -11.66 50.03
N TYR A 843 10.34 -10.87 51.11
CA TYR A 843 11.04 -11.22 52.36
C TYR A 843 10.46 -12.47 53.04
N ARG A 844 9.13 -12.62 53.03
CA ARG A 844 8.49 -13.85 53.56
C ARG A 844 8.78 -15.10 52.68
N ARG A 845 8.91 -14.93 51.36
CA ARG A 845 9.31 -16.05 50.46
C ARG A 845 10.79 -16.44 50.57
N LEU A 846 11.67 -15.49 50.92
CA LEU A 846 13.10 -15.77 51.09
C LEU A 846 13.44 -16.31 52.48
N LYS A 847 12.46 -16.32 53.41
CA LYS A 847 12.63 -16.85 54.77
C LYS A 847 12.04 -18.27 54.97
N LYS A 848 11.36 -18.80 53.93
CA LYS A 848 11.00 -20.22 53.77
C LYS A 848 12.01 -20.89 52.83
#